data_10fa5fa034fffb7490f5be11c29968bd
#
_entry.id   10fa5fa034fffb7490f5be11c29968bd
#
_cell.length_a   1.000
_cell.length_b   1.000
_cell.length_c   1.000
_cell.angle_alpha   90.00
_cell.angle_beta   90.00
_cell.angle_gamma   90.00
#
_symmetry.space_group_name_H-M   'P 1'
#
loop_
_entity.id
_entity.type
_entity.pdbx_description
1 polymer ?
#
loop_
_entity_poly.entity_id
_entity_poly.type
_entity_poly.pdbx_seq_one_letter_code
_entity_poly.pdbx_strand_id
1 'polypeptide(L)'
;MFRTVVRSVLRDWRRFVLPALAVLIGAACVSGSLLYTRSLAQGAEQVQRASRPDVSVEVRVTGGGTDPDESLRRRLAALPGVSATRGTLRGRAFLVARDGTLVGPPSAATGVAFVPGARGTDPRYPLTHGRGPHGPGEVAVDVWSASRAGYRVGNRVRVVVAGQVRSARLTGVFTVYDPATATGGTVTAFDPATARTLFAPAPGRYGSVTLTAVPGTSASVLADRVARVLPRGLEAVTRAELEAEAAAAPDREKLGTLLLLFAGIALFVSAFLVSNTFSMLSAARAREHALLRAVGASRRRVLAQVLAEAAVVGTVAGAAGYALGVGVAALLTVLFRPGAGPPAAAPLDVPAPLPLLTALSVGVLCTAAAAFVPARRAAAVSPVAALRTDVPAPSLTLRRRNWTGLAVTSAGALLLAAGAGDLAVLALATPILLVGLILLTPQLSRAVTRVLRAPVRRLVGMSGTLALANARRNPRRTAATAGALTVCLALVAAVTVALASLSATAGREAEAALPTDLRITAIDFAEIGADTAARVARLPGVTAVSSVREAGFGLSDGSDLWAAVVDPQAVAEGRLADLDVRAGDLHDLAAGIAVTGALAEEHGWRVGDRVTGRELSDEGAAEGRSLDRQIVAVYDGPEALGPALLPEQALTVDGTPAGEVHAVLVRAEPGHTAALKEEIRRELRNPVLLVQDRADAAREAEQGFGALLSVLYAMLSVTVAVAVLGVANTMGMAVFERTREIGLLRAVGLDRAGVRSMLRVESVVVSALGAGLGVLAGTAAGVAAVAGQQGAVISVPWATLLALFAGAAVVGALAALGPGVRASAVAVTRAVGGEVG
;
A
#
# COMPACT_ATOMS: atom_id res chain seq x y z
N MET A 1 11.95 18.57 -42.46
CA MET A 1 12.39 17.66 -41.38
C MET A 1 11.25 16.83 -40.75
N PHE A 2 10.16 17.44 -40.28
CA PHE A 2 9.08 16.67 -39.64
C PHE A 2 8.46 15.60 -40.55
N ARG A 3 8.11 15.92 -41.82
CA ARG A 3 7.59 14.96 -42.82
C ARG A 3 8.55 13.81 -43.11
N THR A 4 9.84 14.07 -43.14
CA THR A 4 10.87 13.02 -43.36
C THR A 4 10.99 12.10 -42.18
N VAL A 5 10.93 12.63 -40.92
CA VAL A 5 10.94 11.85 -39.69
C VAL A 5 9.72 10.94 -39.61
N VAL A 6 8.52 11.48 -39.84
CA VAL A 6 7.27 10.69 -39.80
C VAL A 6 7.30 9.56 -40.86
N ARG A 7 7.76 9.86 -42.10
CA ARG A 7 7.91 8.80 -43.12
C ARG A 7 8.93 7.74 -42.75
N SER A 8 10.05 8.12 -42.08
CA SER A 8 11.06 7.18 -41.60
C SER A 8 10.46 6.25 -40.56
N VAL A 9 9.74 6.79 -39.56
CA VAL A 9 9.07 5.99 -38.50
C VAL A 9 8.02 5.06 -39.10
N LEU A 10 7.19 5.54 -40.04
CA LEU A 10 6.16 4.74 -40.70
C LEU A 10 6.74 3.62 -41.57
N ARG A 11 7.88 3.88 -42.27
CA ARG A 11 8.55 2.86 -43.06
C ARG A 11 9.10 1.72 -42.21
N ASP A 12 9.67 2.05 -41.06
CA ASP A 12 10.32 1.09 -40.16
C ASP A 12 9.51 0.81 -38.88
N TRP A 13 8.18 1.04 -38.90
CA TRP A 13 7.30 0.97 -37.72
C TRP A 13 7.44 -0.30 -36.91
N ARG A 14 7.67 -1.46 -37.58
CA ARG A 14 7.85 -2.76 -36.90
C ARG A 14 9.02 -2.79 -35.92
N ARG A 15 10.03 -1.96 -36.10
CA ARG A 15 11.21 -1.88 -35.21
C ARG A 15 10.93 -1.02 -33.98
N PHE A 16 9.96 -0.10 -34.07
CA PHE A 16 9.58 0.79 -32.97
C PHE A 16 8.43 0.27 -32.12
N VAL A 17 7.72 -0.81 -32.56
CA VAL A 17 6.55 -1.35 -31.83
C VAL A 17 6.90 -1.73 -30.40
N LEU A 18 7.96 -2.49 -30.16
CA LEU A 18 8.31 -2.96 -28.83
C LEU A 18 8.79 -1.83 -27.89
N PRO A 19 9.67 -0.89 -28.33
CA PRO A 19 9.95 0.31 -27.55
C PRO A 19 8.71 1.15 -27.25
N ALA A 20 7.86 1.36 -28.26
CA ALA A 20 6.62 2.11 -28.10
C ALA A 20 5.69 1.44 -27.08
N LEU A 21 5.58 0.10 -27.11
CA LEU A 21 4.77 -0.66 -26.16
C LEU A 21 5.31 -0.53 -24.72
N ALA A 22 6.62 -0.53 -24.53
CA ALA A 22 7.20 -0.32 -23.21
C ALA A 22 6.88 1.08 -22.65
N VAL A 23 7.01 2.12 -23.48
CA VAL A 23 6.66 3.50 -23.08
C VAL A 23 5.16 3.65 -22.85
N LEU A 24 4.35 3.01 -23.69
CA LEU A 24 2.90 2.97 -23.55
C LEU A 24 2.49 2.43 -22.18
N ILE A 25 3.08 1.30 -21.75
CA ILE A 25 2.80 0.72 -20.43
C ILE A 25 3.24 1.67 -19.31
N GLY A 26 4.45 2.25 -19.39
CA GLY A 26 4.91 3.23 -18.41
C GLY A 26 3.99 4.47 -18.32
N ALA A 27 3.59 5.03 -19.45
CA ALA A 27 2.65 6.15 -19.52
C ALA A 27 1.25 5.76 -19.01
N ALA A 28 0.81 4.52 -19.28
CA ALA A 28 -0.46 3.99 -18.79
C ALA A 28 -0.47 3.86 -17.26
N CYS A 29 0.63 3.39 -16.65
CA CYS A 29 0.75 3.33 -15.19
C CYS A 29 0.66 4.73 -14.57
N VAL A 30 1.36 5.72 -15.12
CA VAL A 30 1.33 7.10 -14.61
C VAL A 30 -0.07 7.71 -14.75
N SER A 31 -0.64 7.67 -15.94
CA SER A 31 -1.96 8.27 -16.18
C SER A 31 -3.08 7.51 -15.48
N GLY A 32 -2.99 6.18 -15.40
CA GLY A 32 -3.96 5.34 -14.68
C GLY A 32 -3.95 5.60 -13.18
N SER A 33 -2.78 5.73 -12.58
CA SER A 33 -2.63 6.12 -11.16
C SER A 33 -3.24 7.49 -10.88
N LEU A 34 -2.94 8.48 -11.71
CA LEU A 34 -3.48 9.84 -11.57
C LEU A 34 -5.00 9.90 -11.78
N LEU A 35 -5.53 9.15 -12.73
CA LEU A 35 -6.98 9.07 -12.96
C LEU A 35 -7.70 8.39 -11.79
N TYR A 36 -7.14 7.30 -11.29
CA TYR A 36 -7.73 6.56 -10.18
C TYR A 36 -7.72 7.37 -8.88
N THR A 37 -6.61 8.01 -8.52
CA THR A 37 -6.53 8.84 -7.32
C THR A 37 -7.46 10.04 -7.36
N ARG A 38 -7.62 10.67 -8.55
CA ARG A 38 -8.62 11.73 -8.76
C ARG A 38 -10.05 11.23 -8.61
N SER A 39 -10.36 10.09 -9.20
CA SER A 39 -11.68 9.47 -9.09
C SER A 39 -12.03 9.14 -7.63
N LEU A 40 -11.06 8.68 -6.83
CA LEU A 40 -11.24 8.47 -5.39
C LEU A 40 -11.50 9.78 -4.63
N ALA A 41 -10.75 10.85 -4.94
CA ALA A 41 -10.96 12.16 -4.30
C ALA A 41 -12.35 12.73 -4.64
N GLN A 42 -12.71 12.74 -5.92
CA GLN A 42 -14.03 13.19 -6.38
C GLN A 42 -15.17 12.33 -5.81
N GLY A 43 -14.96 11.02 -5.71
CA GLY A 43 -15.93 10.11 -5.07
C GLY A 43 -16.16 10.46 -3.60
N ALA A 44 -15.09 10.78 -2.88
CA ALA A 44 -15.20 11.22 -1.49
C ALA A 44 -15.95 12.54 -1.31
N GLU A 45 -15.66 13.53 -2.17
CA GLU A 45 -16.42 14.79 -2.19
C GLU A 45 -17.90 14.55 -2.47
N GLN A 46 -18.23 13.69 -3.44
CA GLN A 46 -19.61 13.35 -3.78
C GLN A 46 -20.33 12.64 -2.63
N VAL A 47 -19.65 11.67 -1.97
CA VAL A 47 -20.20 10.98 -0.80
C VAL A 47 -20.41 11.97 0.34
N GLN A 48 -19.44 12.83 0.64
CA GLN A 48 -19.56 13.85 1.68
C GLN A 48 -20.72 14.82 1.41
N ARG A 49 -20.84 15.26 0.15
CA ARG A 49 -21.95 16.14 -0.28
C ARG A 49 -23.31 15.47 -0.18
N ALA A 50 -23.40 14.21 -0.61
CA ALA A 50 -24.64 13.45 -0.60
C ALA A 50 -25.04 12.97 0.80
N SER A 51 -24.08 12.71 1.69
CA SER A 51 -24.34 12.25 3.06
C SER A 51 -25.01 13.32 3.93
N ARG A 52 -24.76 14.58 3.64
CA ARG A 52 -25.23 15.72 4.47
C ARG A 52 -25.82 16.84 3.61
N PRO A 53 -26.94 16.59 2.91
CA PRO A 53 -27.50 17.54 1.94
C PRO A 53 -28.01 18.85 2.60
N ASP A 54 -28.29 18.79 3.89
CA ASP A 54 -28.83 19.87 4.72
C ASP A 54 -27.77 20.75 5.40
N VAL A 55 -26.46 20.37 5.31
CA VAL A 55 -25.39 21.06 6.02
C VAL A 55 -24.80 22.19 5.20
N SER A 56 -24.79 23.41 5.80
CA SER A 56 -24.06 24.57 5.28
C SER A 56 -22.79 24.85 6.08
N VAL A 57 -22.86 24.71 7.41
CA VAL A 57 -21.73 24.87 8.35
C VAL A 57 -21.83 23.78 9.41
N GLU A 58 -20.69 23.19 9.79
CA GLU A 58 -20.57 22.27 10.92
C GLU A 58 -19.71 22.91 12.01
N VAL A 59 -20.16 22.79 13.25
CA VAL A 59 -19.43 23.17 14.45
C VAL A 59 -18.93 21.90 15.11
N ARG A 60 -17.60 21.78 15.24
CA ARG A 60 -16.93 20.60 15.81
C ARG A 60 -15.83 21.00 16.80
N VAL A 61 -15.40 20.07 17.60
CA VAL A 61 -14.29 20.24 18.55
C VAL A 61 -12.96 20.34 17.81
N THR A 62 -12.06 21.19 18.29
CA THR A 62 -10.66 21.28 17.85
C THR A 62 -9.75 21.54 19.06
N GLY A 63 -8.62 20.85 19.11
CA GLY A 63 -7.55 21.16 20.05
C GLY A 63 -7.91 21.19 21.54
N GLY A 64 -8.65 20.20 22.05
CA GLY A 64 -8.98 20.06 23.48
C GLY A 64 -10.14 20.92 23.95
N GLY A 65 -11.04 21.29 23.04
CA GLY A 65 -12.32 21.92 23.35
C GLY A 65 -13.33 20.94 23.95
N THR A 66 -14.42 21.46 24.48
CA THR A 66 -15.55 20.64 24.98
C THR A 66 -16.61 20.49 23.92
N ASP A 67 -17.24 19.30 23.86
CA ASP A 67 -18.35 19.00 22.95
C ASP A 67 -19.51 20.02 23.03
N PRO A 68 -20.09 20.37 21.89
CA PRO A 68 -21.21 21.31 21.84
C PRO A 68 -22.42 20.77 22.60
N ASP A 69 -22.98 21.57 23.50
CA ASP A 69 -24.17 21.25 24.30
C ASP A 69 -25.46 21.78 23.67
N GLU A 70 -26.56 21.39 24.27
CA GLU A 70 -27.90 21.86 23.85
C GLU A 70 -28.06 23.37 23.99
N SER A 71 -27.38 24.02 24.93
CA SER A 71 -27.42 25.47 25.12
C SER A 71 -26.77 26.20 23.96
N LEU A 72 -25.62 25.72 23.53
CA LEU A 72 -24.92 26.22 22.34
C LEU A 72 -25.75 25.99 21.07
N ARG A 73 -26.32 24.79 20.89
CA ARG A 73 -27.18 24.49 19.74
C ARG A 73 -28.35 25.50 19.65
N ARG A 74 -29.01 25.82 20.78
CA ARG A 74 -30.10 26.82 20.81
C ARG A 74 -29.60 28.23 20.49
N ARG A 75 -28.43 28.64 21.00
CA ARG A 75 -27.83 29.94 20.65
C ARG A 75 -27.52 30.03 19.15
N LEU A 76 -26.97 28.97 18.58
CA LEU A 76 -26.67 28.89 17.14
C LEU A 76 -27.95 28.93 16.30
N ALA A 77 -29.04 28.28 16.76
CA ALA A 77 -30.33 28.32 16.09
C ALA A 77 -30.97 29.73 16.03
N ALA A 78 -30.64 30.61 16.98
CA ALA A 78 -31.14 31.99 17.03
C ALA A 78 -30.34 32.98 16.15
N LEU A 79 -29.22 32.52 15.50
CA LEU A 79 -28.41 33.41 14.68
C LEU A 79 -29.14 33.80 13.37
N PRO A 80 -29.01 35.05 12.92
CA PRO A 80 -29.56 35.49 11.63
C PRO A 80 -28.92 34.70 10.47
N GLY A 81 -29.75 34.14 9.61
CA GLY A 81 -29.32 33.31 8.46
C GLY A 81 -29.31 31.83 8.71
N VAL A 82 -29.66 31.35 9.91
CA VAL A 82 -29.83 29.94 10.24
C VAL A 82 -31.28 29.54 10.05
N SER A 83 -31.55 28.50 9.26
CA SER A 83 -32.90 27.95 9.07
C SER A 83 -33.14 26.75 9.98
N ALA A 84 -32.12 25.94 10.28
CA ALA A 84 -32.22 24.80 11.15
C ALA A 84 -30.84 24.46 11.78
N THR A 85 -30.90 23.86 12.98
CA THR A 85 -29.71 23.28 13.63
C THR A 85 -29.98 21.85 14.05
N ARG A 86 -28.99 20.97 13.90
CA ARG A 86 -29.08 19.56 14.28
C ARG A 86 -27.81 19.14 15.04
N GLY A 87 -28.01 18.62 16.26
CA GLY A 87 -26.93 17.93 16.99
C GLY A 87 -26.68 16.55 16.37
N THR A 88 -25.44 16.25 16.06
CA THR A 88 -25.03 14.98 15.46
C THR A 88 -24.66 14.00 16.56
N LEU A 89 -25.25 12.81 16.50
CA LEU A 89 -24.97 11.68 17.37
C LEU A 89 -24.56 10.51 16.49
N ARG A 90 -23.31 10.10 16.60
CA ARG A 90 -22.72 8.96 15.88
C ARG A 90 -21.91 8.11 16.84
N GLY A 91 -21.93 6.82 16.62
CA GLY A 91 -21.12 5.86 17.38
C GLY A 91 -21.00 4.56 16.63
N ARG A 92 -20.47 3.55 17.29
CA ARG A 92 -20.29 2.21 16.72
C ARG A 92 -21.57 1.38 16.88
N ALA A 93 -22.04 0.78 15.79
CA ALA A 93 -23.17 -0.14 15.81
C ALA A 93 -22.96 -1.25 14.77
N PHE A 94 -22.72 -2.46 15.25
CA PHE A 94 -22.39 -3.59 14.40
C PHE A 94 -23.65 -4.41 14.10
N LEU A 95 -23.98 -4.54 12.83
CA LEU A 95 -25.09 -5.38 12.40
C LEU A 95 -24.64 -6.84 12.30
N VAL A 96 -25.38 -7.75 12.92
CA VAL A 96 -25.11 -9.20 12.89
C VAL A 96 -26.06 -9.87 11.91
N ALA A 97 -25.54 -10.62 10.95
CA ALA A 97 -26.30 -11.38 10.01
C ALA A 97 -27.04 -12.57 10.67
N ARG A 98 -27.91 -13.23 9.92
CA ARG A 98 -28.69 -14.40 10.44
C ARG A 98 -27.81 -15.57 10.85
N ASP A 99 -26.68 -15.78 10.17
CA ASP A 99 -25.70 -16.83 10.46
C ASP A 99 -24.81 -16.53 11.69
N GLY A 100 -24.90 -15.33 12.24
CA GLY A 100 -24.10 -14.90 13.38
C GLY A 100 -22.84 -14.14 13.03
N THR A 101 -22.53 -13.94 11.75
CA THR A 101 -21.37 -13.18 11.30
C THR A 101 -21.67 -11.68 11.29
N LEU A 102 -20.62 -10.85 11.36
CA LEU A 102 -20.76 -9.41 11.20
C LEU A 102 -21.01 -9.03 9.74
N VAL A 103 -21.85 -8.04 9.53
CA VAL A 103 -22.16 -7.51 8.20
C VAL A 103 -21.21 -6.37 7.87
N GLY A 104 -20.34 -6.59 6.90
CA GLY A 104 -19.35 -5.59 6.44
C GLY A 104 -18.11 -5.48 7.33
N PRO A 105 -17.15 -4.63 6.94
CA PRO A 105 -15.95 -4.42 7.74
C PRO A 105 -16.29 -3.70 9.06
N PRO A 106 -15.79 -4.19 10.19
CA PRO A 106 -16.07 -3.62 11.51
C PRO A 106 -15.68 -2.13 11.63
N SER A 107 -14.54 -1.75 11.03
CA SER A 107 -14.04 -0.37 11.02
C SER A 107 -15.00 0.64 10.39
N ALA A 108 -15.98 0.17 9.63
CA ALA A 108 -16.97 0.99 8.95
C ALA A 108 -18.42 0.74 9.44
N ALA A 109 -18.59 0.21 10.65
CA ALA A 109 -19.91 0.00 11.26
C ALA A 109 -20.33 1.23 12.07
N THR A 110 -21.39 1.90 11.63
CA THR A 110 -21.82 3.19 12.20
C THR A 110 -23.27 3.13 12.72
N GLY A 111 -23.48 3.62 13.93
CA GLY A 111 -24.77 3.94 14.52
C GLY A 111 -25.08 5.43 14.42
N VAL A 112 -26.31 5.80 14.09
CA VAL A 112 -26.72 7.20 13.91
C VAL A 112 -28.11 7.48 14.51
N ALA A 113 -28.38 8.75 14.78
CA ALA A 113 -29.72 9.19 15.16
C ALA A 113 -30.57 9.46 13.91
N PHE A 114 -31.75 8.82 13.84
CA PHE A 114 -32.80 9.15 12.87
C PHE A 114 -33.63 10.30 13.39
N VAL A 115 -33.49 11.47 12.80
CA VAL A 115 -34.23 12.67 13.24
C VAL A 115 -35.33 12.98 12.23
N PRO A 116 -36.59 12.60 12.49
CA PRO A 116 -37.68 12.83 11.55
C PRO A 116 -37.99 14.31 11.44
N GLY A 117 -38.06 14.82 10.21
CA GLY A 117 -38.58 16.14 9.90
C GLY A 117 -40.12 16.16 9.92
N ALA A 118 -40.72 17.28 9.51
CA ALA A 118 -42.17 17.51 9.54
C ALA A 118 -43.02 16.46 8.79
N ARG A 119 -42.41 15.70 7.86
CA ARG A 119 -43.07 14.62 7.10
C ARG A 119 -42.73 13.22 7.60
N GLY A 120 -42.11 13.09 8.79
CA GLY A 120 -41.66 11.82 9.32
C GLY A 120 -40.49 11.18 8.61
N THR A 121 -39.86 11.88 7.67
CA THR A 121 -38.65 11.43 6.94
C THR A 121 -37.44 12.23 7.39
N ASP A 122 -36.26 11.56 7.43
CA ASP A 122 -35.00 12.24 7.68
C ASP A 122 -34.34 12.52 6.32
N PRO A 123 -33.94 13.77 5.99
CA PRO A 123 -33.32 14.10 4.71
C PRO A 123 -31.95 13.43 4.50
N ARG A 124 -31.26 13.08 5.58
CA ARG A 124 -30.00 12.35 5.52
C ARG A 124 -30.17 10.85 5.30
N TYR A 125 -31.33 10.31 5.73
CA TYR A 125 -31.63 8.87 5.68
C TYR A 125 -33.01 8.64 5.02
N PRO A 126 -33.16 8.97 3.71
CA PRO A 126 -34.43 8.81 3.00
C PRO A 126 -34.85 7.34 2.96
N LEU A 127 -36.04 7.06 3.51
CA LEU A 127 -36.59 5.72 3.59
C LEU A 127 -36.99 5.20 2.21
N THR A 128 -36.57 3.99 1.90
CA THR A 128 -36.97 3.23 0.72
C THR A 128 -38.15 2.33 1.03
N HIS A 129 -38.16 1.74 2.25
CA HIS A 129 -39.24 0.86 2.71
C HIS A 129 -39.50 1.05 4.20
N GLY A 130 -40.73 0.90 4.63
CA GLY A 130 -41.11 0.96 6.03
C GLY A 130 -41.17 2.38 6.59
N ARG A 131 -40.85 2.52 7.88
CA ARG A 131 -40.86 3.80 8.62
C ARG A 131 -39.59 3.93 9.46
N GLY A 132 -39.32 5.16 9.94
CA GLY A 132 -38.24 5.40 10.88
C GLY A 132 -38.47 4.72 12.25
N PRO A 133 -37.41 4.52 13.05
CA PRO A 133 -37.52 3.97 14.41
C PRO A 133 -38.15 5.00 15.37
N HIS A 134 -39.02 4.56 16.29
CA HIS A 134 -39.73 5.40 17.26
C HIS A 134 -39.50 5.00 18.72
N GLY A 135 -38.61 4.03 18.99
CA GLY A 135 -38.35 3.59 20.36
C GLY A 135 -37.14 2.65 20.47
N PRO A 136 -36.71 2.32 21.70
CA PRO A 136 -35.44 1.64 21.96
C PRO A 136 -35.35 0.22 21.39
N GLY A 137 -36.45 -0.41 21.04
CA GLY A 137 -36.49 -1.73 20.42
C GLY A 137 -36.62 -1.69 18.91
N GLU A 138 -36.52 -0.54 18.27
CA GLU A 138 -36.70 -0.35 16.85
C GLU A 138 -35.42 0.22 16.19
N VAL A 139 -35.11 -0.27 15.00
CA VAL A 139 -33.98 0.25 14.19
C VAL A 139 -34.39 0.34 12.73
N ALA A 140 -33.73 1.24 12.00
CA ALA A 140 -33.70 1.22 10.54
C ALA A 140 -32.25 0.96 10.08
N VAL A 141 -32.09 0.31 8.91
CA VAL A 141 -30.79 -0.08 8.40
C VAL A 141 -30.68 0.36 6.94
N ASP A 142 -29.48 0.65 6.48
CA ASP A 142 -29.25 0.98 5.09
C ASP A 142 -29.57 -0.21 4.15
N VAL A 143 -29.94 0.12 2.91
CA VAL A 143 -30.41 -0.88 1.93
C VAL A 143 -29.33 -1.94 1.60
N TRP A 144 -28.06 -1.57 1.60
CA TRP A 144 -26.96 -2.46 1.30
C TRP A 144 -26.73 -3.47 2.42
N SER A 145 -26.73 -2.99 3.64
CA SER A 145 -26.61 -3.80 4.84
C SER A 145 -27.79 -4.74 5.03
N ALA A 146 -29.03 -4.25 4.83
CA ALA A 146 -30.22 -5.08 4.88
C ALA A 146 -30.17 -6.21 3.86
N SER A 147 -29.73 -5.93 2.62
CA SER A 147 -29.58 -6.91 1.54
C SER A 147 -28.55 -7.97 1.87
N ARG A 148 -27.34 -7.56 2.35
CA ARG A 148 -26.28 -8.50 2.72
C ARG A 148 -26.62 -9.39 3.90
N ALA A 149 -27.29 -8.84 4.90
CA ALA A 149 -27.74 -9.60 6.06
C ALA A 149 -28.97 -10.49 5.79
N GLY A 150 -29.62 -10.34 4.64
CA GLY A 150 -30.86 -11.04 4.31
C GLY A 150 -32.06 -10.59 5.16
N TYR A 151 -32.07 -9.36 5.66
CA TYR A 151 -33.11 -8.80 6.50
C TYR A 151 -34.17 -8.04 5.67
N ARG A 152 -35.40 -8.11 6.12
CA ARG A 152 -36.57 -7.36 5.58
C ARG A 152 -37.27 -6.62 6.70
N VAL A 153 -37.97 -5.53 6.38
CA VAL A 153 -38.79 -4.80 7.32
C VAL A 153 -39.72 -5.77 8.07
N GLY A 154 -39.79 -5.62 9.39
CA GLY A 154 -40.52 -6.51 10.29
C GLY A 154 -39.68 -7.62 10.93
N ASN A 155 -38.50 -7.96 10.41
CA ASN A 155 -37.62 -8.95 11.03
C ASN A 155 -37.07 -8.45 12.36
N ARG A 156 -36.72 -9.39 13.25
CA ARG A 156 -35.82 -9.13 14.37
C ARG A 156 -34.39 -9.19 13.90
N VAL A 157 -33.62 -8.16 14.20
CA VAL A 157 -32.20 -8.02 13.86
C VAL A 157 -31.39 -7.97 15.14
N ARG A 158 -30.17 -8.51 15.10
CA ARG A 158 -29.19 -8.40 16.18
C ARG A 158 -28.23 -7.26 15.85
N VAL A 159 -28.06 -6.36 16.79
CA VAL A 159 -27.11 -5.23 16.67
C VAL A 159 -26.23 -5.23 17.92
N VAL A 160 -24.94 -5.08 17.76
CA VAL A 160 -24.02 -4.91 18.89
C VAL A 160 -23.71 -3.44 19.03
N VAL A 161 -24.00 -2.89 20.22
CA VAL A 161 -23.77 -1.48 20.54
C VAL A 161 -23.32 -1.40 21.99
N ALA A 162 -22.33 -0.59 22.30
CA ALA A 162 -21.74 -0.48 23.64
C ALA A 162 -21.42 -1.86 24.25
N GLY A 163 -20.76 -2.70 23.48
CA GLY A 163 -20.35 -4.06 23.88
C GLY A 163 -21.49 -5.08 24.07
N GLN A 164 -22.75 -4.70 23.95
CA GLN A 164 -23.91 -5.54 24.20
C GLN A 164 -24.64 -5.96 22.93
N VAL A 165 -24.96 -7.26 22.83
CA VAL A 165 -25.83 -7.77 21.76
C VAL A 165 -27.26 -7.45 22.07
N ARG A 166 -27.88 -6.59 21.27
CA ARG A 166 -29.30 -6.18 21.41
C ARG A 166 -30.13 -6.74 20.27
N SER A 167 -31.36 -7.18 20.58
CA SER A 167 -32.33 -7.58 19.58
C SER A 167 -33.33 -6.45 19.36
N ALA A 168 -33.41 -5.94 18.12
CA ALA A 168 -34.30 -4.88 17.73
C ALA A 168 -35.20 -5.30 16.55
N ARG A 169 -36.32 -4.60 16.36
CA ARG A 169 -37.19 -4.79 15.19
C ARG A 169 -36.75 -3.86 14.08
N LEU A 170 -36.51 -4.40 12.89
CA LEU A 170 -36.27 -3.61 11.70
C LEU A 170 -37.55 -2.97 11.21
N THR A 171 -37.67 -1.65 11.37
CA THR A 171 -38.91 -0.89 11.02
C THR A 171 -38.81 -0.18 9.69
N GLY A 172 -37.57 0.09 9.22
CA GLY A 172 -37.33 0.77 7.96
C GLY A 172 -36.01 0.40 7.30
N VAL A 173 -35.98 0.58 5.99
CA VAL A 173 -34.77 0.48 5.19
C VAL A 173 -34.60 1.81 4.45
N PHE A 174 -33.42 2.40 4.51
CA PHE A 174 -33.13 3.71 3.92
C PHE A 174 -31.95 3.65 2.95
N THR A 175 -31.89 4.61 2.06
CA THR A 175 -30.69 4.83 1.21
C THR A 175 -29.81 5.87 1.87
N VAL A 176 -28.51 5.61 1.91
CA VAL A 176 -27.52 6.55 2.43
C VAL A 176 -26.27 6.58 1.59
N TYR A 177 -25.70 7.75 1.43
CA TYR A 177 -24.37 7.97 0.91
C TYR A 177 -23.48 8.38 2.09
N ASP A 178 -22.89 7.42 2.77
CA ASP A 178 -22.04 7.63 3.94
C ASP A 178 -20.65 7.05 3.68
N PRO A 179 -19.57 7.67 4.18
CA PRO A 179 -18.23 7.10 4.06
C PRO A 179 -18.14 5.63 4.51
N ALA A 180 -18.87 5.25 5.55
CA ALA A 180 -18.95 3.87 6.01
C ALA A 180 -19.53 2.92 4.93
N THR A 181 -20.64 3.27 4.29
CA THR A 181 -21.24 2.44 3.24
C THR A 181 -20.39 2.44 1.97
N ALA A 182 -19.68 3.52 1.66
CA ALA A 182 -18.76 3.61 0.54
C ALA A 182 -17.57 2.63 0.68
N THR A 183 -17.15 2.32 1.92
CA THR A 183 -16.13 1.29 2.22
C THR A 183 -16.72 -0.11 2.45
N GLY A 184 -18.01 -0.30 2.19
CA GLY A 184 -18.70 -1.58 2.38
C GLY A 184 -19.22 -1.82 3.80
N GLY A 185 -19.15 -0.81 4.67
CA GLY A 185 -19.65 -0.87 6.03
C GLY A 185 -21.17 -0.78 6.15
N THR A 186 -21.64 -0.59 7.38
CA THR A 186 -23.07 -0.59 7.73
C THR A 186 -23.47 0.72 8.39
N VAL A 187 -24.70 1.17 8.14
CA VAL A 187 -25.32 2.27 8.89
C VAL A 187 -26.62 1.80 9.53
N THR A 188 -26.65 1.83 10.86
CA THR A 188 -27.84 1.49 11.64
C THR A 188 -28.38 2.75 12.32
N ALA A 189 -29.63 3.09 12.06
CA ALA A 189 -30.28 4.27 12.59
C ALA A 189 -31.20 3.91 13.77
N PHE A 190 -31.08 4.67 14.84
CA PHE A 190 -31.86 4.56 16.07
C PHE A 190 -32.76 5.77 16.24
N ASP A 191 -33.80 5.64 17.05
CA ASP A 191 -34.60 6.81 17.44
C ASP A 191 -33.76 7.84 18.23
N PRO A 192 -34.13 9.14 18.22
CA PRO A 192 -33.27 10.18 18.82
C PRO A 192 -33.02 10.04 20.32
N ALA A 193 -33.93 9.41 21.06
CA ALA A 193 -33.78 9.23 22.50
C ALA A 193 -32.78 8.10 22.78
N THR A 194 -32.93 6.98 22.08
CA THR A 194 -31.98 5.84 22.15
C THR A 194 -30.59 6.24 21.67
N ALA A 195 -30.49 6.99 20.55
CA ALA A 195 -29.21 7.47 20.03
C ALA A 195 -28.49 8.40 21.05
N ARG A 196 -29.21 9.24 21.77
CA ARG A 196 -28.63 10.06 22.84
C ARG A 196 -28.05 9.21 24.00
N THR A 197 -28.75 8.16 24.37
CA THR A 197 -28.26 7.27 25.42
C THR A 197 -27.04 6.45 24.99
N LEU A 198 -26.96 6.10 23.70
CA LEU A 198 -25.92 5.21 23.17
C LEU A 198 -24.68 5.95 22.64
N PHE A 199 -24.86 7.15 22.08
CA PHE A 199 -23.84 7.83 21.28
C PHE A 199 -23.55 9.27 21.68
N ALA A 200 -24.16 9.77 22.76
CA ALA A 200 -23.80 11.09 23.27
C ALA A 200 -22.41 10.96 23.98
N PRO A 201 -21.46 11.81 23.65
CA PRO A 201 -20.14 11.78 24.29
C PRO A 201 -20.26 12.05 25.81
N ALA A 202 -21.18 12.91 26.19
CA ALA A 202 -21.60 13.13 27.58
C ALA A 202 -23.09 13.48 27.64
N PRO A 203 -23.75 13.39 28.82
CA PRO A 203 -25.15 13.73 28.96
C PRO A 203 -25.48 15.14 28.47
N GLY A 204 -26.32 15.23 27.43
CA GLY A 204 -26.77 16.52 26.84
C GLY A 204 -25.79 17.14 25.84
N ARG A 205 -24.73 16.45 25.47
CA ARG A 205 -23.76 16.90 24.47
C ARG A 205 -23.90 16.18 23.13
N TYR A 206 -23.30 16.74 22.09
CA TYR A 206 -23.31 16.24 20.71
C TYR A 206 -21.87 16.16 20.20
N GLY A 207 -21.52 15.20 19.37
CA GLY A 207 -20.21 15.14 18.74
C GLY A 207 -19.96 16.30 17.77
N SER A 208 -21.04 16.85 17.16
CA SER A 208 -20.98 18.10 16.39
C SER A 208 -22.37 18.74 16.28
N VAL A 209 -22.43 20.01 15.90
CA VAL A 209 -23.68 20.70 15.58
C VAL A 209 -23.63 21.20 14.14
N THR A 210 -24.56 20.76 13.33
CA THR A 210 -24.70 21.18 11.95
C THR A 210 -25.77 22.24 11.79
N LEU A 211 -25.49 23.21 10.92
CA LEU A 211 -26.36 24.34 10.61
C LEU A 211 -26.75 24.34 9.15
N THR A 212 -28.02 24.59 8.89
CA THR A 212 -28.56 24.81 7.55
C THR A 212 -28.79 26.32 7.36
N ALA A 213 -28.23 26.88 6.29
CA ALA A 213 -28.42 28.30 5.97
C ALA A 213 -29.82 28.56 5.39
N VAL A 214 -30.35 29.75 5.61
CA VAL A 214 -31.52 30.27 4.88
C VAL A 214 -31.11 30.46 3.41
N PRO A 215 -31.99 30.15 2.43
CA PRO A 215 -31.71 30.40 1.03
C PRO A 215 -31.26 31.85 0.78
N GLY A 216 -30.13 32.00 0.08
CA GLY A 216 -29.51 33.31 -0.17
C GLY A 216 -28.39 33.72 0.80
N THR A 217 -28.18 32.98 1.91
CA THR A 217 -27.06 33.22 2.80
C THR A 217 -25.89 32.32 2.40
N SER A 218 -24.70 32.91 2.13
CA SER A 218 -23.50 32.10 1.82
C SER A 218 -22.99 31.36 3.06
N ALA A 219 -22.44 30.15 2.86
CA ALA A 219 -21.88 29.33 3.94
C ALA A 219 -20.73 30.04 4.65
N SER A 220 -19.88 30.77 3.93
CA SER A 220 -18.76 31.52 4.50
C SER A 220 -19.23 32.64 5.45
N VAL A 221 -20.19 33.45 5.02
CA VAL A 221 -20.78 34.52 5.87
C VAL A 221 -21.45 33.92 7.11
N LEU A 222 -22.08 32.74 6.98
CA LEU A 222 -22.67 32.05 8.12
C LEU A 222 -21.57 31.52 9.06
N ALA A 223 -20.52 30.91 8.53
CA ALA A 223 -19.38 30.41 9.31
C ALA A 223 -18.71 31.52 10.10
N ASP A 224 -18.46 32.69 9.50
CA ASP A 224 -17.91 33.87 10.20
C ASP A 224 -18.79 34.37 11.33
N ARG A 225 -20.12 34.31 11.19
CA ARG A 225 -21.06 34.65 12.25
C ARG A 225 -21.04 33.66 13.38
N VAL A 226 -21.02 32.37 13.04
CA VAL A 226 -20.94 31.27 13.99
C VAL A 226 -19.63 31.36 14.77
N ALA A 227 -18.48 31.52 14.11
CA ALA A 227 -17.16 31.60 14.74
C ALA A 227 -17.05 32.69 15.82
N ARG A 228 -17.76 33.83 15.64
CA ARG A 228 -17.77 34.90 16.64
C ARG A 228 -18.51 34.57 17.94
N VAL A 229 -19.36 33.55 17.93
CA VAL A 229 -20.19 33.13 19.08
C VAL A 229 -19.66 31.85 19.72
N LEU A 230 -18.72 31.16 19.04
CA LEU A 230 -18.17 29.90 19.52
C LEU A 230 -17.28 30.11 20.76
N PRO A 231 -17.35 29.23 21.75
CA PRO A 231 -16.32 29.09 22.79
C PRO A 231 -14.97 28.69 22.20
N ARG A 232 -13.89 28.88 22.97
CA ARG A 232 -12.58 28.38 22.62
C ARG A 232 -12.58 26.85 22.50
N GLY A 233 -11.86 26.29 21.54
CA GLY A 233 -11.80 24.87 21.27
C GLY A 233 -12.91 24.32 20.40
N LEU A 234 -13.75 25.19 19.82
CA LEU A 234 -14.70 24.82 18.77
C LEU A 234 -14.42 25.60 17.49
N GLU A 235 -14.59 24.98 16.34
CA GLU A 235 -14.45 25.61 15.03
C GLU A 235 -15.72 25.49 14.21
N ALA A 236 -15.91 26.45 13.31
CA ALA A 236 -16.99 26.43 12.32
C ALA A 236 -16.40 26.14 10.95
N VAL A 237 -16.74 24.98 10.40
CA VAL A 237 -16.23 24.48 9.12
C VAL A 237 -17.34 24.55 8.08
N THR A 238 -17.06 25.13 6.93
CA THR A 238 -18.01 25.21 5.83
C THR A 238 -18.14 23.86 5.10
N ARG A 239 -19.25 23.68 4.38
CA ARG A 239 -19.42 22.51 3.51
C ARG A 239 -18.25 22.31 2.55
N ALA A 240 -17.75 23.39 1.92
CA ALA A 240 -16.67 23.32 0.96
C ALA A 240 -15.35 22.82 1.61
N GLU A 241 -15.08 23.26 2.82
CA GLU A 241 -13.92 22.79 3.60
C GLU A 241 -14.06 21.32 3.98
N LEU A 242 -15.24 20.87 4.43
CA LEU A 242 -15.51 19.46 4.72
C LEU A 242 -15.34 18.56 3.49
N GLU A 243 -15.78 19.01 2.32
CA GLU A 243 -15.59 18.32 1.04
C GLU A 243 -14.10 18.24 0.67
N ALA A 244 -13.35 19.34 0.86
CA ALA A 244 -11.91 19.39 0.60
C ALA A 244 -11.11 18.48 1.56
N GLU A 245 -11.44 18.50 2.85
CA GLU A 245 -10.83 17.58 3.84
C GLU A 245 -11.09 16.11 3.49
N ALA A 246 -12.33 15.79 3.09
CA ALA A 246 -12.67 14.45 2.67
C ALA A 246 -11.88 14.00 1.43
N ALA A 247 -11.59 14.91 0.50
CA ALA A 247 -10.75 14.62 -0.67
C ALA A 247 -9.28 14.44 -0.31
N ALA A 248 -8.76 15.21 0.65
CA ALA A 248 -7.36 15.24 1.08
C ALA A 248 -7.03 14.25 2.21
N ALA A 249 -7.89 13.27 2.49
CA ALA A 249 -7.66 12.31 3.57
C ALA A 249 -6.28 11.63 3.47
N PRO A 250 -5.48 11.54 4.57
CA PRO A 250 -4.08 11.08 4.56
C PRO A 250 -3.88 9.70 3.95
N ASP A 251 -4.81 8.79 4.14
CA ASP A 251 -4.71 7.43 3.59
C ASP A 251 -4.82 7.40 2.06
N ARG A 252 -5.56 8.35 1.46
CA ARG A 252 -5.63 8.51 0.00
C ARG A 252 -4.36 9.10 -0.56
N GLU A 253 -3.75 10.05 0.14
CA GLU A 253 -2.47 10.64 -0.23
C GLU A 253 -1.36 9.58 -0.19
N LYS A 254 -1.31 8.77 0.85
CA LYS A 254 -0.38 7.62 0.96
C LYS A 254 -0.57 6.64 -0.20
N LEU A 255 -1.81 6.26 -0.50
CA LEU A 255 -2.12 5.39 -1.63
C LEU A 255 -1.69 6.02 -2.96
N GLY A 256 -1.97 7.29 -3.19
CA GLY A 256 -1.56 8.03 -4.38
C GLY A 256 -0.04 8.06 -4.55
N THR A 257 0.69 8.34 -3.48
CA THR A 257 2.16 8.33 -3.45
C THR A 257 2.71 6.95 -3.79
N LEU A 258 2.14 5.90 -3.23
CA LEU A 258 2.50 4.51 -3.50
C LEU A 258 2.30 4.15 -4.98
N LEU A 259 1.13 4.48 -5.54
CA LEU A 259 0.83 4.24 -6.95
C LEU A 259 1.78 5.00 -7.88
N LEU A 260 2.13 6.26 -7.56
CA LEU A 260 3.09 7.04 -8.33
C LEU A 260 4.51 6.53 -8.21
N LEU A 261 4.92 6.01 -7.05
CA LEU A 261 6.22 5.35 -6.89
C LEU A 261 6.34 4.16 -7.84
N PHE A 262 5.33 3.28 -7.89
CA PHE A 262 5.32 2.15 -8.82
C PHE A 262 5.26 2.57 -10.29
N ALA A 263 4.53 3.63 -10.61
CA ALA A 263 4.51 4.20 -11.94
C ALA A 263 5.90 4.72 -12.34
N GLY A 264 6.64 5.36 -11.41
CA GLY A 264 8.02 5.79 -11.59
C GLY A 264 8.97 4.63 -11.88
N ILE A 265 8.78 3.52 -11.19
CA ILE A 265 9.53 2.27 -11.39
C ILE A 265 9.27 1.69 -12.78
N ALA A 266 7.99 1.55 -13.17
CA ALA A 266 7.61 1.08 -14.50
C ALA A 266 8.19 1.97 -15.59
N LEU A 267 8.20 3.29 -15.37
CA LEU A 267 8.80 4.27 -16.27
C LEU A 267 10.33 4.10 -16.36
N PHE A 268 11.01 3.86 -15.25
CA PHE A 268 12.47 3.63 -15.24
C PHE A 268 12.83 2.38 -16.05
N VAL A 269 12.12 1.28 -15.84
CA VAL A 269 12.30 0.03 -16.63
C VAL A 269 12.01 0.28 -18.10
N SER A 270 10.96 1.04 -18.41
CA SER A 270 10.61 1.42 -19.78
C SER A 270 11.70 2.26 -20.44
N ALA A 271 12.23 3.27 -19.75
CA ALA A 271 13.33 4.11 -20.21
C ALA A 271 14.60 3.29 -20.49
N PHE A 272 14.92 2.34 -19.60
CA PHE A 272 16.06 1.44 -19.79
C PHE A 272 15.90 0.58 -21.06
N LEU A 273 14.70 0.01 -21.26
CA LEU A 273 14.39 -0.80 -22.43
C LEU A 273 14.46 0.00 -23.73
N VAL A 274 13.90 1.22 -23.72
CA VAL A 274 13.97 2.16 -24.85
C VAL A 274 15.42 2.51 -25.17
N SER A 275 16.23 2.85 -24.18
CA SER A 275 17.65 3.17 -24.33
C SER A 275 18.44 2.01 -24.96
N ASN A 276 18.16 0.79 -24.49
CA ASN A 276 18.77 -0.42 -25.06
C ASN A 276 18.41 -0.62 -26.53
N THR A 277 17.11 -0.44 -26.86
CA THR A 277 16.61 -0.60 -28.22
C THR A 277 17.15 0.48 -29.16
N PHE A 278 17.18 1.76 -28.74
CA PHE A 278 17.77 2.83 -29.52
C PHE A 278 19.29 2.66 -29.72
N SER A 279 20.00 2.07 -28.76
CA SER A 279 21.40 1.72 -28.88
C SER A 279 21.64 0.70 -29.99
N MET A 280 20.80 -0.35 -30.06
CA MET A 280 20.89 -1.35 -31.12
C MET A 280 20.45 -0.79 -32.48
N LEU A 281 19.35 -0.01 -32.53
CA LEU A 281 18.89 0.59 -33.77
C LEU A 281 19.89 1.58 -34.33
N SER A 282 20.51 2.39 -33.46
CA SER A 282 21.58 3.33 -33.89
C SER A 282 22.82 2.60 -34.41
N ALA A 283 23.17 1.46 -33.84
CA ALA A 283 24.24 0.61 -34.35
C ALA A 283 23.91 0.01 -35.73
N ALA A 284 22.68 -0.48 -35.91
CA ALA A 284 22.21 -1.02 -37.18
C ALA A 284 22.20 0.02 -38.31
N ARG A 285 21.88 1.29 -37.98
CA ARG A 285 21.85 2.43 -38.94
C ARG A 285 23.17 3.23 -39.01
N ALA A 286 24.24 2.72 -38.39
CA ALA A 286 25.52 3.45 -38.34
C ALA A 286 26.07 3.80 -39.72
N ARG A 287 25.90 2.92 -40.75
CA ARG A 287 26.30 3.18 -42.15
C ARG A 287 25.46 4.29 -42.77
N GLU A 288 24.15 4.31 -42.60
CA GLU A 288 23.24 5.35 -43.08
C GLU A 288 23.62 6.71 -42.46
N HIS A 289 23.86 6.77 -41.16
CA HIS A 289 24.31 7.99 -40.47
C HIS A 289 25.69 8.45 -40.95
N ALA A 290 26.58 7.53 -41.25
CA ALA A 290 27.91 7.83 -41.77
C ALA A 290 27.83 8.37 -43.20
N LEU A 291 26.99 7.81 -44.06
CA LEU A 291 26.74 8.32 -45.43
C LEU A 291 26.13 9.72 -45.38
N LEU A 292 25.13 9.98 -44.55
CA LEU A 292 24.57 11.32 -44.36
C LEU A 292 25.64 12.33 -43.94
N ARG A 293 26.57 11.94 -43.09
CA ARG A 293 27.69 12.78 -42.66
C ARG A 293 28.74 12.98 -43.77
N ALA A 294 28.98 11.95 -44.60
CA ALA A 294 29.86 12.07 -45.75
C ALA A 294 29.33 13.06 -46.78
N VAL A 295 28.02 13.18 -46.94
CA VAL A 295 27.32 14.14 -47.78
C VAL A 295 27.17 15.52 -47.13
N GLY A 296 27.73 15.75 -45.90
CA GLY A 296 27.79 17.07 -45.25
C GLY A 296 26.81 17.30 -44.11
N ALA A 297 26.10 16.30 -43.62
CA ALA A 297 25.25 16.46 -42.46
C ALA A 297 26.08 16.66 -41.19
N SER A 298 25.75 17.71 -40.41
CA SER A 298 26.40 17.98 -39.12
C SER A 298 26.00 16.97 -38.04
N ARG A 299 26.85 16.77 -37.02
CA ARG A 299 26.57 15.91 -35.84
C ARG A 299 25.27 16.31 -35.14
N ARG A 300 24.99 17.63 -35.02
CA ARG A 300 23.76 18.16 -34.44
C ARG A 300 22.53 17.76 -35.25
N ARG A 301 22.63 17.70 -36.56
CA ARG A 301 21.52 17.33 -37.44
C ARG A 301 21.16 15.84 -37.32
N VAL A 302 22.15 14.95 -37.20
CA VAL A 302 21.95 13.52 -36.98
C VAL A 302 21.34 13.28 -35.57
N LEU A 303 21.85 13.97 -34.56
CA LEU A 303 21.30 13.93 -33.19
C LEU A 303 19.84 14.38 -33.18
N ALA A 304 19.54 15.53 -33.78
CA ALA A 304 18.17 16.07 -33.82
C ALA A 304 17.20 15.15 -34.56
N GLN A 305 17.65 14.48 -35.63
CA GLN A 305 16.81 13.50 -36.33
C GLN A 305 16.44 12.31 -35.43
N VAL A 306 17.40 11.70 -34.77
CA VAL A 306 17.14 10.54 -33.89
C VAL A 306 16.24 10.94 -32.70
N LEU A 307 16.46 12.13 -32.10
CA LEU A 307 15.60 12.65 -31.03
C LEU A 307 14.19 12.97 -31.53
N ALA A 308 14.04 13.48 -32.75
CA ALA A 308 12.73 13.72 -33.37
C ALA A 308 11.99 12.40 -33.65
N GLU A 309 12.68 11.35 -34.12
CA GLU A 309 12.10 9.99 -34.25
C GLU A 309 11.64 9.48 -32.86
N ALA A 310 12.46 9.61 -31.82
CA ALA A 310 12.11 9.24 -30.46
C ALA A 310 10.90 10.03 -29.94
N ALA A 311 10.82 11.35 -30.20
CA ALA A 311 9.71 12.19 -29.78
C ALA A 311 8.38 11.78 -30.45
N VAL A 312 8.39 11.47 -31.74
CA VAL A 312 7.20 10.98 -32.47
C VAL A 312 6.72 9.65 -31.88
N VAL A 313 7.64 8.71 -31.65
CA VAL A 313 7.31 7.43 -31.00
C VAL A 313 6.76 7.65 -29.60
N GLY A 314 7.38 8.56 -28.83
CA GLY A 314 6.96 8.92 -27.46
C GLY A 314 5.58 9.57 -27.41
N THR A 315 5.25 10.43 -28.37
CA THR A 315 3.92 11.07 -28.46
C THR A 315 2.82 10.03 -28.75
N VAL A 316 3.06 9.15 -29.74
CA VAL A 316 2.10 8.08 -30.08
C VAL A 316 1.95 7.11 -28.92
N ALA A 317 3.06 6.69 -28.30
CA ALA A 317 3.05 5.80 -27.15
C ALA A 317 2.40 6.45 -25.92
N GLY A 318 2.62 7.74 -25.69
CA GLY A 318 1.99 8.50 -24.61
C GLY A 318 0.47 8.63 -24.78
N ALA A 319 0.01 8.93 -25.98
CA ALA A 319 -1.41 9.01 -26.30
C ALA A 319 -2.12 7.64 -26.15
N ALA A 320 -1.52 6.59 -26.69
CA ALA A 320 -2.03 5.22 -26.53
C ALA A 320 -1.92 4.75 -25.07
N GLY A 321 -0.86 5.19 -24.35
CA GLY A 321 -0.66 4.96 -22.93
C GLY A 321 -1.76 5.60 -22.07
N TYR A 322 -2.17 6.82 -22.40
CA TYR A 322 -3.32 7.44 -21.73
C TYR A 322 -4.61 6.61 -21.92
N ALA A 323 -4.89 6.17 -23.15
CA ALA A 323 -6.06 5.33 -23.42
C ALA A 323 -6.03 4.00 -22.63
N LEU A 324 -4.86 3.35 -22.56
CA LEU A 324 -4.68 2.16 -21.73
C LEU A 324 -4.77 2.51 -20.23
N GLY A 325 -4.27 3.67 -19.80
CA GLY A 325 -4.33 4.17 -18.43
C GLY A 325 -5.76 4.39 -17.95
N VAL A 326 -6.67 4.84 -18.82
CA VAL A 326 -8.12 4.86 -18.54
C VAL A 326 -8.62 3.44 -18.24
N GLY A 327 -8.21 2.45 -19.04
CA GLY A 327 -8.54 1.04 -18.79
C GLY A 327 -7.97 0.52 -17.46
N VAL A 328 -6.74 0.89 -17.13
CA VAL A 328 -6.10 0.54 -15.84
C VAL A 328 -6.86 1.17 -14.67
N ALA A 329 -7.20 2.47 -14.75
CA ALA A 329 -7.98 3.15 -13.73
C ALA A 329 -9.37 2.49 -13.56
N ALA A 330 -10.06 2.16 -14.66
CA ALA A 330 -11.33 1.44 -14.61
C ALA A 330 -11.19 0.05 -13.96
N LEU A 331 -10.11 -0.67 -14.28
CA LEU A 331 -9.82 -1.96 -13.65
C LEU A 331 -9.58 -1.82 -12.15
N LEU A 332 -8.81 -0.82 -11.72
CA LEU A 332 -8.58 -0.54 -10.30
C LEU A 332 -9.88 -0.20 -9.57
N THR A 333 -10.78 0.58 -10.18
CA THR A 333 -12.10 0.87 -9.58
C THR A 333 -12.96 -0.39 -9.40
N VAL A 334 -12.81 -1.38 -10.26
CA VAL A 334 -13.53 -2.67 -10.14
C VAL A 334 -12.88 -3.58 -9.11
N LEU A 335 -11.54 -3.72 -9.15
CA LEU A 335 -10.78 -4.58 -8.23
C LEU A 335 -10.88 -4.12 -6.77
N PHE A 336 -10.84 -2.81 -6.55
CA PHE A 336 -10.91 -2.20 -5.22
C PHE A 336 -12.32 -1.73 -4.84
N ARG A 337 -13.34 -2.28 -5.51
CA ARG A 337 -14.73 -2.00 -5.15
C ARG A 337 -15.08 -2.75 -3.86
N PRO A 338 -15.36 -2.07 -2.75
CA PRO A 338 -15.71 -2.73 -1.50
C PRO A 338 -17.16 -3.26 -1.59
N GLY A 339 -17.31 -4.52 -1.94
CA GLY A 339 -18.58 -5.23 -1.87
C GLY A 339 -19.75 -4.60 -2.65
N ALA A 340 -20.97 -4.76 -2.13
CA ALA A 340 -22.23 -4.29 -2.76
C ALA A 340 -22.64 -2.86 -2.36
N GLY A 341 -21.72 -2.05 -1.83
CA GLY A 341 -21.96 -0.65 -1.44
C GLY A 341 -21.98 0.34 -2.62
N PRO A 342 -22.34 1.61 -2.38
CA PRO A 342 -22.18 2.65 -3.38
C PRO A 342 -20.71 2.76 -3.79
N PRO A 343 -20.38 3.13 -5.04
CA PRO A 343 -19.01 3.22 -5.49
C PRO A 343 -18.22 4.27 -4.68
N ALA A 344 -17.08 3.86 -4.12
CA ALA A 344 -16.18 4.75 -3.40
C ALA A 344 -15.47 5.75 -4.32
N ALA A 345 -15.37 5.41 -5.62
CA ALA A 345 -14.78 6.24 -6.67
C ALA A 345 -15.86 6.85 -7.53
N ALA A 346 -15.72 8.14 -7.87
CA ALA A 346 -16.55 8.77 -8.87
C ALA A 346 -16.35 8.16 -10.26
N PRO A 347 -17.30 8.29 -11.19
CA PRO A 347 -17.08 7.96 -12.59
C PRO A 347 -15.82 8.66 -13.10
N LEU A 348 -15.03 7.93 -13.92
CA LEU A 348 -13.79 8.48 -14.47
C LEU A 348 -14.14 9.67 -15.38
N ASP A 349 -13.58 10.85 -15.07
CA ASP A 349 -13.66 12.04 -15.91
C ASP A 349 -12.70 11.89 -17.09
N VAL A 350 -13.23 11.62 -18.28
CA VAL A 350 -12.48 11.39 -19.51
C VAL A 350 -13.09 12.24 -20.64
N PRO A 351 -12.27 13.05 -21.33
CA PRO A 351 -10.82 13.23 -21.23
C PRO A 351 -10.38 14.17 -20.09
N ALA A 352 -9.50 13.68 -19.20
CA ALA A 352 -8.91 14.52 -18.16
C ALA A 352 -7.63 15.19 -18.68
N PRO A 353 -7.55 16.54 -18.71
CA PRO A 353 -6.46 17.24 -19.37
C PRO A 353 -5.10 17.03 -18.69
N LEU A 354 -5.06 17.03 -17.36
CA LEU A 354 -3.79 16.87 -16.64
C LEU A 354 -3.20 15.45 -16.79
N PRO A 355 -3.93 14.33 -16.56
CA PRO A 355 -3.42 13.00 -16.84
C PRO A 355 -3.03 12.77 -18.30
N LEU A 356 -3.74 13.38 -19.25
CA LEU A 356 -3.39 13.32 -20.67
C LEU A 356 -2.06 14.04 -20.95
N LEU A 357 -1.91 15.27 -20.47
CA LEU A 357 -0.67 16.03 -20.65
C LEU A 357 0.52 15.36 -19.94
N THR A 358 0.31 14.78 -18.76
CA THR A 358 1.37 14.04 -18.07
C THR A 358 1.76 12.77 -18.85
N ALA A 359 0.81 12.01 -19.39
CA ALA A 359 1.11 10.84 -20.20
C ALA A 359 1.89 11.19 -21.48
N LEU A 360 1.52 12.28 -22.16
CA LEU A 360 2.23 12.78 -23.33
C LEU A 360 3.63 13.27 -22.98
N SER A 361 3.76 14.06 -21.91
CA SER A 361 5.05 14.58 -21.44
C SER A 361 5.99 13.45 -21.04
N VAL A 362 5.49 12.49 -20.26
CA VAL A 362 6.23 11.30 -19.84
C VAL A 362 6.66 10.49 -21.06
N GLY A 363 5.75 10.26 -22.02
CA GLY A 363 6.05 9.55 -23.26
C GLY A 363 7.19 10.20 -24.04
N VAL A 364 7.13 11.50 -24.26
CA VAL A 364 8.14 12.24 -25.03
C VAL A 364 9.45 12.37 -24.25
N LEU A 365 9.41 12.78 -22.98
CA LEU A 365 10.61 13.00 -22.17
C LEU A 365 11.36 11.69 -21.90
N CYS A 366 10.62 10.62 -21.57
CA CYS A 366 11.21 9.31 -21.34
C CYS A 366 11.92 8.79 -22.60
N THR A 367 11.27 8.85 -23.78
CA THR A 367 11.89 8.39 -25.02
C THR A 367 13.05 9.27 -25.47
N ALA A 368 12.95 10.58 -25.35
CA ALA A 368 14.01 11.51 -25.70
C ALA A 368 15.25 11.33 -24.79
N ALA A 369 15.05 11.24 -23.47
CA ALA A 369 16.12 11.00 -22.51
C ALA A 369 16.79 9.65 -22.74
N ALA A 370 16.00 8.59 -22.93
CA ALA A 370 16.52 7.25 -23.19
C ALA A 370 17.29 7.16 -24.52
N ALA A 371 16.85 7.88 -25.55
CA ALA A 371 17.50 7.91 -26.87
C ALA A 371 18.71 8.86 -26.91
N PHE A 372 18.88 9.80 -25.97
CA PHE A 372 19.91 10.84 -26.03
C PHE A 372 21.33 10.27 -26.08
N VAL A 373 21.69 9.38 -25.17
CA VAL A 373 23.03 8.77 -25.12
C VAL A 373 23.34 7.93 -26.36
N PRO A 374 22.44 7.02 -26.81
CA PRO A 374 22.61 6.31 -28.08
C PRO A 374 22.75 7.24 -29.29
N ALA A 375 21.90 8.26 -29.39
CA ALA A 375 21.93 9.23 -30.47
C ALA A 375 23.24 10.02 -30.52
N ARG A 376 23.75 10.46 -29.36
CA ARG A 376 25.05 11.15 -29.25
C ARG A 376 26.21 10.25 -29.70
N ARG A 377 26.18 8.96 -29.32
CA ARG A 377 27.19 8.00 -29.77
C ARG A 377 27.12 7.75 -31.27
N ALA A 378 25.93 7.59 -31.85
CA ALA A 378 25.75 7.43 -33.29
C ALA A 378 26.21 8.64 -34.06
N ALA A 379 25.95 9.87 -33.61
CA ALA A 379 26.40 11.10 -34.19
C ALA A 379 27.93 11.31 -34.11
N ALA A 380 28.62 10.62 -33.18
CA ALA A 380 30.06 10.72 -33.02
C ALA A 380 30.88 9.81 -33.95
N VAL A 381 30.30 8.78 -34.57
CA VAL A 381 30.99 7.83 -35.47
C VAL A 381 31.52 8.59 -36.69
N SER A 382 32.81 8.39 -37.04
CA SER A 382 33.39 9.00 -38.23
C SER A 382 32.96 8.26 -39.51
N PRO A 383 32.75 8.97 -40.64
CA PRO A 383 32.40 8.34 -41.91
C PRO A 383 33.36 7.25 -42.36
N VAL A 384 34.66 7.50 -42.23
CA VAL A 384 35.74 6.57 -42.59
C VAL A 384 35.76 5.31 -41.75
N ALA A 385 35.48 5.44 -40.42
CA ALA A 385 35.46 4.28 -39.53
C ALA A 385 34.24 3.37 -39.80
N ALA A 386 33.13 3.92 -40.25
CA ALA A 386 31.90 3.16 -40.52
C ALA A 386 32.00 2.35 -41.86
N LEU A 387 32.94 2.68 -42.75
CA LEU A 387 33.18 1.95 -43.98
C LEU A 387 34.18 0.79 -43.81
N ARG A 388 34.93 0.77 -42.69
CA ARG A 388 35.81 -0.35 -42.33
C ARG A 388 35.05 -1.43 -41.59
N THR A 389 35.04 -2.64 -42.13
CA THR A 389 34.22 -3.77 -41.71
C THR A 389 34.67 -4.44 -40.40
N ASP A 390 35.92 -4.25 -39.96
CA ASP A 390 36.47 -4.94 -38.79
C ASP A 390 37.42 -4.03 -37.98
N VAL A 391 36.90 -3.38 -36.98
CA VAL A 391 37.71 -2.85 -35.87
C VAL A 391 37.31 -3.54 -34.57
N PRO A 392 38.08 -4.50 -34.07
CA PRO A 392 37.86 -5.08 -32.74
C PRO A 392 37.95 -3.97 -31.68
N ALA A 393 36.99 -3.93 -30.77
CA ALA A 393 37.06 -2.99 -29.64
C ALA A 393 38.31 -3.26 -28.82
N PRO A 394 39.15 -2.25 -28.49
CA PRO A 394 40.42 -2.46 -27.80
C PRO A 394 40.20 -3.13 -26.43
N SER A 395 41.00 -4.12 -26.08
CA SER A 395 40.91 -4.90 -24.81
C SER A 395 41.03 -4.03 -23.55
N LEU A 396 41.73 -2.91 -23.67
CA LEU A 396 41.87 -1.89 -22.61
C LEU A 396 40.52 -1.32 -22.13
N THR A 397 39.53 -1.16 -23.01
CA THR A 397 38.20 -0.64 -22.67
C THR A 397 37.39 -1.64 -21.84
N LEU A 398 37.59 -2.95 -22.02
CA LEU A 398 36.90 -3.98 -21.21
C LEU A 398 37.46 -4.05 -19.80
N ARG A 399 38.80 -3.98 -19.66
CA ARG A 399 39.46 -3.99 -18.33
C ARG A 399 39.03 -2.75 -17.51
N ARG A 400 39.07 -1.57 -18.11
CA ARG A 400 38.64 -0.33 -17.45
C ARG A 400 37.17 -0.39 -17.03
N ARG A 401 36.27 -0.93 -17.87
CA ARG A 401 34.86 -1.12 -17.56
C ARG A 401 34.65 -2.10 -16.41
N ASN A 402 35.44 -3.16 -16.33
CA ASN A 402 35.32 -4.11 -15.22
C ASN A 402 35.74 -3.48 -13.89
N TRP A 403 36.84 -2.71 -13.88
CA TRP A 403 37.23 -1.98 -12.69
C TRP A 403 36.20 -0.90 -12.27
N THR A 404 35.66 -0.15 -13.22
CA THR A 404 34.58 0.82 -12.92
C THR A 404 33.32 0.10 -12.44
N GLY A 405 32.97 -1.03 -13.06
CA GLY A 405 31.84 -1.85 -12.61
C GLY A 405 32.02 -2.37 -11.19
N LEU A 406 33.20 -2.86 -10.85
CA LEU A 406 33.53 -3.33 -9.49
C LEU A 406 33.46 -2.16 -8.49
N ALA A 407 34.06 -1.02 -8.80
CA ALA A 407 34.06 0.14 -7.93
C ALA A 407 32.62 0.66 -7.67
N VAL A 408 31.79 0.73 -8.72
CA VAL A 408 30.39 1.18 -8.59
C VAL A 408 29.54 0.15 -7.80
N THR A 409 29.75 -1.15 -8.03
CA THR A 409 29.06 -2.21 -7.27
C THR A 409 29.46 -2.16 -5.80
N SER A 410 30.76 -2.04 -5.50
CA SER A 410 31.24 -1.94 -4.12
C SER A 410 30.75 -0.66 -3.44
N ALA A 411 30.75 0.48 -4.13
CA ALA A 411 30.18 1.73 -3.61
C ALA A 411 28.68 1.60 -3.32
N GLY A 412 27.92 1.00 -4.24
CA GLY A 412 26.50 0.73 -4.02
C GLY A 412 26.25 -0.22 -2.85
N ALA A 413 27.04 -1.29 -2.73
CA ALA A 413 26.93 -2.23 -1.62
C ALA A 413 27.30 -1.60 -0.26
N LEU A 414 28.35 -0.77 -0.22
CA LEU A 414 28.74 -0.02 0.98
C LEU A 414 27.68 0.99 1.40
N LEU A 415 27.13 1.74 0.43
CA LEU A 415 26.03 2.68 0.70
C LEU A 415 24.77 1.95 1.21
N LEU A 416 24.49 0.76 0.64
CA LEU A 416 23.37 -0.06 1.08
C LEU A 416 23.56 -0.53 2.54
N ALA A 417 24.77 -0.95 2.90
CA ALA A 417 25.08 -1.39 4.25
C ALA A 417 25.12 -0.22 5.26
N ALA A 418 25.69 0.93 4.86
CA ALA A 418 25.78 2.10 5.72
C ALA A 418 24.44 2.82 5.92
N GLY A 419 23.54 2.75 4.94
CA GLY A 419 22.22 3.37 4.96
C GLY A 419 21.10 2.41 5.35
N ALA A 420 21.39 1.31 6.04
CA ALA A 420 20.39 0.36 6.47
C ALA A 420 19.33 1.07 7.35
N GLY A 421 18.05 0.94 6.98
CA GLY A 421 16.92 1.60 7.64
C GLY A 421 16.59 3.01 7.09
N ASP A 422 17.48 3.67 6.36
CA ASP A 422 17.19 4.98 5.74
C ASP A 422 16.73 4.82 4.29
N LEU A 423 15.43 5.02 4.06
CA LEU A 423 14.79 4.91 2.75
C LEU A 423 15.38 5.86 1.70
N ALA A 424 15.85 7.06 2.08
CA ALA A 424 16.44 8.02 1.15
C ALA A 424 17.81 7.54 0.67
N VAL A 425 18.63 7.03 1.58
CA VAL A 425 19.93 6.44 1.25
C VAL A 425 19.76 5.19 0.40
N LEU A 426 18.80 4.34 0.73
CA LEU A 426 18.50 3.11 -0.03
C LEU A 426 17.98 3.40 -1.44
N ALA A 427 17.17 4.46 -1.60
CA ALA A 427 16.68 4.90 -2.91
C ALA A 427 17.83 5.32 -3.83
N LEU A 428 18.96 5.81 -3.30
CA LEU A 428 20.15 6.14 -4.04
C LEU A 428 21.10 4.93 -4.22
N ALA A 429 21.31 4.17 -3.16
CA ALA A 429 22.23 3.02 -3.12
C ALA A 429 21.82 1.90 -4.09
N THR A 430 20.52 1.57 -4.14
CA THR A 430 19.98 0.48 -4.98
C THR A 430 20.22 0.70 -6.47
N PRO A 431 19.91 1.86 -7.09
CA PRO A 431 20.26 2.12 -8.48
C PRO A 431 21.77 2.08 -8.76
N ILE A 432 22.61 2.58 -7.84
CA ILE A 432 24.07 2.53 -7.98
C ILE A 432 24.55 1.07 -8.01
N LEU A 433 24.06 0.24 -7.08
CA LEU A 433 24.36 -1.19 -7.04
C LEU A 433 23.95 -1.88 -8.36
N LEU A 434 22.74 -1.64 -8.85
CA LEU A 434 22.22 -2.21 -10.08
C LEU A 434 23.03 -1.79 -11.31
N VAL A 435 23.41 -0.52 -11.43
CA VAL A 435 24.28 -0.03 -12.50
C VAL A 435 25.62 -0.72 -12.46
N GLY A 436 26.22 -0.87 -11.29
CA GLY A 436 27.47 -1.60 -11.10
C GLY A 436 27.37 -3.07 -11.55
N LEU A 437 26.32 -3.79 -11.14
CA LEU A 437 26.05 -5.17 -11.53
C LEU A 437 25.82 -5.31 -13.05
N ILE A 438 25.11 -4.39 -13.67
CA ILE A 438 24.93 -4.37 -15.13
C ILE A 438 26.27 -4.18 -15.85
N LEU A 439 27.15 -3.32 -15.32
CA LEU A 439 28.52 -3.15 -15.86
C LEU A 439 29.36 -4.42 -15.71
N LEU A 440 29.19 -5.18 -14.62
CA LEU A 440 29.89 -6.44 -14.35
C LEU A 440 29.28 -7.65 -15.07
N THR A 441 28.01 -7.58 -15.50
CA THR A 441 27.29 -8.71 -16.12
C THR A 441 28.09 -9.39 -17.25
N PRO A 442 28.86 -8.71 -18.15
CA PRO A 442 29.63 -9.38 -19.18
C PRO A 442 30.73 -10.29 -18.62
N GLN A 443 31.25 -10.01 -17.45
CA GLN A 443 32.24 -10.83 -16.76
C GLN A 443 31.60 -12.01 -16.05
N LEU A 444 30.50 -11.73 -15.34
CA LEU A 444 29.67 -12.73 -14.66
C LEU A 444 29.07 -13.73 -15.65
N SER A 445 28.66 -13.29 -16.84
CA SER A 445 28.15 -14.18 -17.90
C SER A 445 29.21 -15.20 -18.35
N ARG A 446 30.50 -14.80 -18.39
CA ARG A 446 31.59 -15.71 -18.73
C ARG A 446 31.83 -16.77 -17.65
N ALA A 447 31.70 -16.39 -16.37
CA ALA A 447 31.81 -17.31 -15.24
C ALA A 447 30.64 -18.31 -15.23
N VAL A 448 29.44 -17.81 -15.32
CA VAL A 448 28.19 -18.63 -15.31
C VAL A 448 28.15 -19.58 -16.51
N THR A 449 28.46 -19.11 -17.73
CA THR A 449 28.50 -19.99 -18.92
C THR A 449 29.59 -21.06 -18.83
N ARG A 450 30.68 -20.84 -18.09
CA ARG A 450 31.70 -21.84 -17.83
C ARG A 450 31.17 -22.94 -16.89
N VAL A 451 30.50 -22.55 -15.81
CA VAL A 451 29.89 -23.48 -14.85
C VAL A 451 28.75 -24.30 -15.49
N LEU A 452 27.89 -23.64 -16.23
CA LEU A 452 26.74 -24.29 -16.89
C LEU A 452 27.13 -25.19 -18.09
N ARG A 453 28.37 -25.15 -18.54
CA ARG A 453 28.80 -25.91 -19.75
C ARG A 453 28.60 -27.42 -19.61
N ALA A 454 28.94 -28.00 -18.47
CA ALA A 454 28.81 -29.45 -18.27
C ALA A 454 27.33 -29.89 -18.17
N PRO A 455 26.47 -29.28 -17.33
CA PRO A 455 25.05 -29.67 -17.25
C PRO A 455 24.29 -29.42 -18.55
N VAL A 456 24.47 -28.27 -19.21
CA VAL A 456 23.79 -27.95 -20.46
C VAL A 456 24.18 -28.90 -21.60
N ARG A 457 25.47 -29.30 -21.69
CA ARG A 457 25.94 -30.30 -22.65
C ARG A 457 25.25 -31.65 -22.42
N ARG A 458 25.09 -32.06 -21.15
CA ARG A 458 24.42 -33.34 -20.81
C ARG A 458 22.93 -33.33 -21.12
N LEU A 459 22.23 -32.22 -20.87
CA LEU A 459 20.78 -32.12 -21.02
C LEU A 459 20.33 -31.77 -22.45
N VAL A 460 21.07 -30.92 -23.15
CA VAL A 460 20.63 -30.35 -24.45
C VAL A 460 21.60 -30.66 -25.60
N GLY A 461 22.71 -31.29 -25.32
CA GLY A 461 23.69 -31.71 -26.33
C GLY A 461 24.42 -30.57 -27.06
N MET A 462 24.61 -30.71 -28.38
CA MET A 462 25.36 -29.76 -29.19
C MET A 462 24.72 -28.40 -29.29
N SER A 463 23.40 -28.35 -29.42
CA SER A 463 22.64 -27.07 -29.48
C SER A 463 22.84 -26.23 -28.22
N GLY A 464 22.91 -26.85 -27.03
CA GLY A 464 23.20 -26.18 -25.76
C GLY A 464 24.61 -25.64 -25.68
N THR A 465 25.61 -26.39 -26.16
CA THR A 465 27.01 -25.92 -26.18
C THR A 465 27.20 -24.73 -27.12
N LEU A 466 26.54 -24.74 -28.29
CA LEU A 466 26.51 -23.60 -29.21
C LEU A 466 25.85 -22.36 -28.60
N ALA A 467 24.74 -22.55 -27.86
CA ALA A 467 24.07 -21.46 -27.15
C ALA A 467 25.00 -20.78 -26.13
N LEU A 468 25.69 -21.56 -25.30
CA LEU A 468 26.66 -21.04 -24.33
C LEU A 468 27.88 -20.37 -24.97
N ALA A 469 28.41 -20.93 -26.08
CA ALA A 469 29.46 -20.32 -26.84
C ALA A 469 29.07 -18.96 -27.40
N ASN A 470 27.81 -18.84 -27.85
CA ASN A 470 27.28 -17.59 -28.37
C ASN A 470 27.13 -16.51 -27.28
N ALA A 471 26.57 -16.88 -26.12
CA ALA A 471 26.45 -15.97 -24.98
C ALA A 471 27.85 -15.46 -24.51
N ARG A 472 28.88 -16.30 -24.62
CA ARG A 472 30.25 -15.95 -24.26
C ARG A 472 30.94 -15.04 -25.31
N ARG A 473 30.65 -15.22 -26.60
CA ARG A 473 31.25 -14.41 -27.70
C ARG A 473 30.74 -12.97 -27.69
N ASN A 474 29.48 -12.74 -27.31
CA ASN A 474 28.86 -11.42 -27.32
C ASN A 474 28.43 -10.95 -25.92
N PRO A 475 29.36 -10.72 -24.98
CA PRO A 475 29.05 -10.48 -23.57
C PRO A 475 28.34 -9.13 -23.34
N ARG A 476 28.48 -8.15 -24.25
CA ARG A 476 27.79 -6.85 -24.17
C ARG A 476 26.29 -6.99 -24.42
N ARG A 477 25.92 -7.84 -25.36
CA ARG A 477 24.52 -8.12 -25.68
C ARG A 477 23.86 -8.92 -24.55
N THR A 478 24.54 -9.97 -24.08
CA THR A 478 24.09 -10.74 -22.92
C THR A 478 23.83 -9.84 -21.71
N ALA A 479 24.73 -8.88 -21.44
CA ALA A 479 24.55 -7.90 -20.38
C ALA A 479 23.34 -6.97 -20.58
N ALA A 480 23.10 -6.50 -21.81
CA ALA A 480 21.98 -5.62 -22.09
C ALA A 480 20.64 -6.33 -21.89
N THR A 481 20.54 -7.60 -22.30
CA THR A 481 19.32 -8.39 -22.14
C THR A 481 19.12 -8.80 -20.68
N ALA A 482 20.16 -9.30 -20.01
CA ALA A 482 20.12 -9.69 -18.61
C ALA A 482 19.81 -8.47 -17.70
N GLY A 483 20.38 -7.28 -18.03
CA GLY A 483 20.23 -6.06 -17.24
C GLY A 483 18.80 -5.60 -17.06
N ALA A 484 17.95 -5.69 -18.08
CA ALA A 484 16.54 -5.36 -17.97
C ALA A 484 15.82 -6.26 -16.94
N LEU A 485 16.12 -7.56 -17.01
CA LEU A 485 15.54 -8.52 -16.09
C LEU A 485 16.12 -8.38 -14.67
N THR A 486 17.40 -8.04 -14.56
CA THR A 486 18.07 -7.75 -13.28
C THR A 486 17.39 -6.60 -12.55
N VAL A 487 17.13 -5.48 -13.23
CA VAL A 487 16.47 -4.31 -12.63
C VAL A 487 15.06 -4.64 -12.18
N CYS A 488 14.29 -5.29 -13.05
CA CYS A 488 12.91 -5.65 -12.74
C CYS A 488 12.83 -6.60 -11.53
N LEU A 489 13.59 -7.69 -11.56
CA LEU A 489 13.54 -8.70 -10.49
C LEU A 489 14.20 -8.23 -9.19
N ALA A 490 15.19 -7.34 -9.27
CA ALA A 490 15.76 -6.72 -8.07
C ALA A 490 14.70 -5.92 -7.31
N LEU A 491 13.89 -5.17 -8.03
CA LEU A 491 12.84 -4.39 -7.41
C LEU A 491 11.74 -5.27 -6.83
N VAL A 492 11.28 -6.27 -7.60
CA VAL A 492 10.27 -7.22 -7.11
C VAL A 492 10.78 -7.95 -5.87
N ALA A 493 12.01 -8.43 -5.89
CA ALA A 493 12.63 -9.12 -4.76
C ALA A 493 12.81 -8.19 -3.55
N ALA A 494 13.25 -6.94 -3.76
CA ALA A 494 13.43 -5.97 -2.68
C ALA A 494 12.12 -5.69 -1.94
N VAL A 495 11.05 -5.40 -2.69
CA VAL A 495 9.72 -5.15 -2.11
C VAL A 495 9.18 -6.41 -1.43
N THR A 496 9.34 -7.58 -2.05
CA THR A 496 8.87 -8.85 -1.47
C THR A 496 9.57 -9.17 -0.14
N VAL A 497 10.88 -8.98 -0.07
CA VAL A 497 11.66 -9.26 1.16
C VAL A 497 11.37 -8.20 2.23
N ALA A 498 11.31 -6.93 1.88
CA ALA A 498 11.00 -5.86 2.82
C ALA A 498 9.61 -6.05 3.47
N LEU A 499 8.59 -6.36 2.67
CA LEU A 499 7.25 -6.60 3.18
C LEU A 499 7.11 -7.90 3.98
N ALA A 500 7.79 -8.98 3.56
CA ALA A 500 7.81 -10.22 4.32
C ALA A 500 8.49 -10.02 5.69
N SER A 501 9.56 -9.23 5.73
CA SER A 501 10.24 -8.89 6.97
C SER A 501 9.38 -7.97 7.86
N LEU A 502 8.73 -6.97 7.30
CA LEU A 502 7.84 -6.09 8.04
C LEU A 502 6.64 -6.84 8.60
N SER A 503 6.02 -7.73 7.80
CA SER A 503 4.93 -8.61 8.24
C SER A 503 5.39 -9.54 9.37
N ALA A 504 6.58 -10.15 9.26
CA ALA A 504 7.12 -11.01 10.30
C ALA A 504 7.49 -10.24 11.59
N THR A 505 7.95 -8.99 11.46
CA THR A 505 8.21 -8.10 12.60
C THR A 505 6.90 -7.80 13.33
N ALA A 506 5.87 -7.34 12.59
CA ALA A 506 4.55 -7.06 13.16
C ALA A 506 3.91 -8.29 13.82
N GLY A 507 4.08 -9.48 13.20
CA GLY A 507 3.60 -10.73 13.80
C GLY A 507 4.30 -11.05 15.12
N ARG A 508 5.63 -10.89 15.19
CA ARG A 508 6.40 -11.11 16.41
C ARG A 508 6.08 -10.08 17.50
N GLU A 509 5.93 -8.82 17.14
CA GLU A 509 5.53 -7.76 18.06
C GLU A 509 4.14 -8.03 18.63
N ALA A 510 3.18 -8.42 17.79
CA ALA A 510 1.83 -8.80 18.21
C ALA A 510 1.83 -10.03 19.12
N GLU A 511 2.68 -11.04 18.88
CA GLU A 511 2.86 -12.19 19.73
C GLU A 511 3.47 -11.81 21.09
N ALA A 512 4.50 -10.97 21.07
CA ALA A 512 5.18 -10.49 22.28
C ALA A 512 4.31 -9.51 23.09
N ALA A 513 3.41 -8.78 22.43
CA ALA A 513 2.49 -7.85 23.08
C ALA A 513 1.43 -8.55 23.94
N LEU A 514 1.20 -9.86 23.78
CA LEU A 514 0.24 -10.63 24.58
C LEU A 514 0.85 -11.11 25.89
N PRO A 515 0.44 -10.51 27.02
CA PRO A 515 0.99 -10.87 28.35
C PRO A 515 0.47 -12.20 28.89
N THR A 516 -0.69 -12.68 28.41
CA THR A 516 -1.39 -13.87 28.89
C THR A 516 -1.60 -14.91 27.78
N ASP A 517 -2.23 -16.05 28.11
CA ASP A 517 -2.53 -17.12 27.16
C ASP A 517 -3.62 -16.74 26.16
N LEU A 518 -4.65 -15.99 26.66
CA LEU A 518 -5.76 -15.49 25.84
C LEU A 518 -6.03 -14.02 26.16
N ARG A 519 -6.38 -13.27 25.14
CA ARG A 519 -6.85 -11.89 25.20
C ARG A 519 -8.21 -11.79 24.53
N ILE A 520 -9.15 -11.16 25.23
CA ILE A 520 -10.45 -10.80 24.67
C ILE A 520 -10.42 -9.31 24.41
N THR A 521 -10.54 -8.91 23.15
CA THR A 521 -10.65 -7.52 22.73
C THR A 521 -11.93 -7.34 21.93
N ALA A 522 -12.38 -6.12 21.77
CA ALA A 522 -13.46 -5.83 20.85
C ALA A 522 -12.89 -5.37 19.52
N ILE A 523 -13.55 -5.77 18.42
CA ILE A 523 -13.20 -5.32 17.07
C ILE A 523 -13.34 -3.79 17.03
N ASP A 524 -12.31 -3.13 16.48
CA ASP A 524 -12.32 -1.70 16.17
C ASP A 524 -12.63 -0.81 17.40
N PHE A 525 -11.98 -1.11 18.53
CA PHE A 525 -12.11 -0.37 19.81
C PHE A 525 -13.55 -0.26 20.32
N ALA A 526 -14.44 -1.21 19.96
CA ALA A 526 -15.76 -1.28 20.57
C ALA A 526 -15.64 -1.63 22.08
N GLU A 527 -16.59 -1.16 22.86
CA GLU A 527 -16.61 -1.45 24.30
C GLU A 527 -16.81 -2.94 24.58
N ILE A 528 -16.15 -3.43 25.61
CA ILE A 528 -16.38 -4.75 26.18
C ILE A 528 -17.37 -4.61 27.34
N GLY A 529 -18.44 -5.40 27.35
CA GLY A 529 -19.41 -5.37 28.45
C GLY A 529 -18.75 -5.62 29.81
N ALA A 530 -19.07 -4.80 30.81
CA ALA A 530 -18.45 -4.86 32.12
C ALA A 530 -18.59 -6.23 32.85
N ASP A 531 -19.58 -7.02 32.46
CA ASP A 531 -19.82 -8.37 32.98
C ASP A 531 -18.96 -9.46 32.32
N THR A 532 -18.26 -9.14 31.24
CA THR A 532 -17.51 -10.11 30.44
C THR A 532 -16.45 -10.85 31.23
N ALA A 533 -15.64 -10.12 31.99
CA ALA A 533 -14.61 -10.72 32.85
C ALA A 533 -15.20 -11.67 33.89
N ALA A 534 -16.30 -11.26 34.56
CA ALA A 534 -16.98 -12.08 35.58
C ALA A 534 -17.61 -13.36 34.99
N ARG A 535 -18.10 -13.30 33.75
CA ARG A 535 -18.63 -14.48 33.04
C ARG A 535 -17.52 -15.45 32.67
N VAL A 536 -16.42 -14.94 32.14
CA VAL A 536 -15.26 -15.74 31.74
C VAL A 536 -14.58 -16.38 32.95
N ALA A 537 -14.47 -15.69 34.09
CA ALA A 537 -13.89 -16.22 35.32
C ALA A 537 -14.60 -17.46 35.88
N ARG A 538 -15.87 -17.72 35.50
CA ARG A 538 -16.65 -18.88 35.93
C ARG A 538 -16.43 -20.13 35.06
N LEU A 539 -15.70 -20.00 33.96
CA LEU A 539 -15.47 -21.11 33.05
C LEU A 539 -14.40 -22.07 33.60
N PRO A 540 -14.57 -23.38 33.36
CA PRO A 540 -13.57 -24.35 33.78
C PRO A 540 -12.28 -24.18 32.98
N GLY A 541 -11.13 -24.37 33.62
CA GLY A 541 -9.82 -24.19 33.00
C GLY A 541 -9.29 -22.74 32.96
N VAL A 542 -10.00 -21.81 33.61
CA VAL A 542 -9.54 -20.43 33.84
C VAL A 542 -8.81 -20.35 35.17
N THR A 543 -7.56 -19.91 35.13
CA THR A 543 -6.74 -19.73 36.37
C THR A 543 -6.72 -18.28 36.85
N ALA A 544 -6.79 -17.32 35.96
CA ALA A 544 -6.89 -15.91 36.28
C ALA A 544 -7.58 -15.12 35.17
N VAL A 545 -8.32 -14.09 35.56
CA VAL A 545 -8.95 -13.13 34.63
C VAL A 545 -8.73 -11.73 35.19
N SER A 546 -8.37 -10.79 34.31
CA SER A 546 -8.35 -9.38 34.66
C SER A 546 -8.89 -8.54 33.51
N SER A 547 -9.71 -7.54 33.84
CA SER A 547 -10.07 -6.49 32.92
C SER A 547 -9.00 -5.42 32.89
N VAL A 548 -8.59 -5.01 31.70
CA VAL A 548 -7.71 -3.87 31.47
C VAL A 548 -8.56 -2.71 31.02
N ARG A 549 -8.50 -1.62 31.75
CA ARG A 549 -9.11 -0.34 31.42
C ARG A 549 -8.01 0.63 31.05
N GLU A 550 -8.27 1.58 30.21
CA GLU A 550 -7.33 2.66 29.89
C GLU A 550 -7.84 3.98 30.48
N ALA A 551 -6.89 4.79 30.94
CA ALA A 551 -7.14 6.15 31.37
C ALA A 551 -6.04 7.07 30.83
N GLY A 552 -6.44 8.16 30.19
CA GLY A 552 -5.52 9.20 29.74
C GLY A 552 -5.43 10.33 30.76
N PHE A 553 -4.23 10.87 30.95
CA PHE A 553 -3.97 12.02 31.83
C PHE A 553 -3.12 13.04 31.10
N GLY A 554 -3.57 14.31 31.10
CA GLY A 554 -2.73 15.43 30.72
C GLY A 554 -1.81 15.78 31.88
N LEU A 555 -0.50 15.64 31.70
CA LEU A 555 0.49 15.89 32.73
C LEU A 555 0.77 17.40 32.88
N SER A 556 1.36 17.76 34.02
CA SER A 556 1.70 19.17 34.34
C SER A 556 2.77 19.77 33.44
N ASP A 557 3.53 18.96 32.71
CA ASP A 557 4.53 19.38 31.74
C ASP A 557 3.95 19.57 30.32
N GLY A 558 2.66 19.29 30.14
CA GLY A 558 1.94 19.44 28.87
C GLY A 558 1.97 18.19 27.98
N SER A 559 2.56 17.10 28.44
CA SER A 559 2.51 15.79 27.77
C SER A 559 1.26 14.99 28.21
N ASP A 560 0.89 13.98 27.41
CA ASP A 560 -0.21 13.08 27.71
C ASP A 560 0.35 11.73 28.18
N LEU A 561 -0.25 11.20 29.26
CA LEU A 561 0.07 9.89 29.81
C LEU A 561 -1.13 8.97 29.67
N TRP A 562 -0.96 7.86 28.95
CA TRP A 562 -1.93 6.77 28.92
C TRP A 562 -1.52 5.67 29.89
N ALA A 563 -2.40 5.31 30.79
CA ALA A 563 -2.15 4.30 31.81
C ALA A 563 -3.16 3.16 31.73
N ALA A 564 -2.69 1.92 31.80
CA ALA A 564 -3.56 0.78 32.01
C ALA A 564 -3.94 0.66 33.49
N VAL A 565 -5.23 0.52 33.72
CA VAL A 565 -5.79 0.35 35.08
C VAL A 565 -6.01 -1.14 35.29
N VAL A 566 -5.34 -1.70 36.29
CA VAL A 566 -5.24 -3.14 36.51
C VAL A 566 -5.44 -3.51 37.98
N ASP A 567 -5.75 -4.78 38.22
CA ASP A 567 -5.71 -5.33 39.56
C ASP A 567 -4.25 -5.39 40.08
N PRO A 568 -3.87 -4.60 41.08
CA PRO A 568 -2.49 -4.55 41.56
C PRO A 568 -1.99 -5.88 42.12
N GLN A 569 -2.87 -6.70 42.72
CA GLN A 569 -2.48 -8.02 43.23
C GLN A 569 -2.18 -9.00 42.09
N ALA A 570 -2.98 -8.97 41.03
CA ALA A 570 -2.78 -9.84 39.91
C ALA A 570 -1.48 -9.51 39.13
N VAL A 571 -1.06 -8.24 39.17
CA VAL A 571 0.24 -7.78 38.59
C VAL A 571 1.38 -8.21 39.51
N ALA A 572 1.31 -7.91 40.79
CA ALA A 572 2.37 -8.21 41.76
C ALA A 572 2.68 -9.72 41.87
N GLU A 573 1.65 -10.55 41.80
CA GLU A 573 1.78 -12.02 41.84
C GLU A 573 2.16 -12.64 40.50
N GLY A 574 2.42 -11.84 39.46
CA GLY A 574 2.72 -12.33 38.10
C GLY A 574 1.59 -13.12 37.44
N ARG A 575 0.35 -13.00 37.96
CA ARG A 575 -0.80 -13.72 37.41
C ARG A 575 -1.28 -13.15 36.09
N LEU A 576 -1.02 -11.86 35.84
CA LEU A 576 -1.41 -11.15 34.64
C LEU A 576 -0.34 -11.16 33.59
N ALA A 577 0.90 -10.85 33.98
CA ALA A 577 2.03 -10.76 33.08
C ALA A 577 3.33 -11.02 33.86
N ASP A 578 4.32 -11.55 33.18
CA ASP A 578 5.67 -11.62 33.70
C ASP A 578 6.37 -10.31 33.35
N LEU A 579 6.45 -9.38 34.31
CA LEU A 579 7.02 -8.07 34.13
C LEU A 579 8.45 -8.04 34.66
N ASP A 580 9.40 -7.52 33.90
CA ASP A 580 10.77 -7.33 34.29
C ASP A 580 10.91 -6.01 35.07
N VAL A 581 11.06 -6.09 36.38
CA VAL A 581 11.16 -4.90 37.23
C VAL A 581 12.61 -4.39 37.24
N ARG A 582 12.85 -3.22 36.65
CA ARG A 582 14.16 -2.58 36.66
C ARG A 582 14.50 -1.92 37.99
N ALA A 583 13.49 -1.33 38.64
CA ALA A 583 13.65 -0.64 39.92
C ALA A 583 12.31 -0.58 40.69
N GLY A 584 12.35 -0.58 42.02
CA GLY A 584 11.18 -0.54 42.88
C GLY A 584 10.51 -1.89 43.13
N ASP A 585 9.23 -1.88 43.52
CA ASP A 585 8.45 -3.09 43.79
C ASP A 585 7.00 -2.92 43.29
N LEU A 586 6.51 -3.89 42.52
CA LEU A 586 5.13 -3.92 42.01
C LEU A 586 4.09 -4.25 43.09
N HIS A 587 4.50 -4.80 44.26
CA HIS A 587 3.61 -5.01 45.40
C HIS A 587 3.09 -3.68 45.96
N ASP A 588 3.83 -2.60 45.77
CA ASP A 588 3.43 -1.24 46.19
C ASP A 588 2.50 -0.54 45.18
N LEU A 589 2.13 -1.20 44.07
CA LEU A 589 1.29 -0.61 43.01
C LEU A 589 -0.07 -0.12 43.54
N ALA A 590 -0.62 -0.73 44.57
CA ALA A 590 -1.87 -0.30 45.22
C ALA A 590 -1.79 1.15 45.73
N ALA A 591 -0.61 1.64 46.11
CA ALA A 591 -0.38 2.99 46.63
C ALA A 591 0.13 4.00 45.61
N GLY A 592 0.67 3.55 44.45
CA GLY A 592 1.36 4.40 43.51
C GLY A 592 1.03 4.16 42.04
N ILE A 593 2.00 4.45 41.20
CA ILE A 593 1.99 4.21 39.77
C ILE A 593 3.29 3.48 39.37
N ALA A 594 3.19 2.52 38.49
CA ALA A 594 4.36 1.92 37.86
C ALA A 594 4.48 2.44 36.42
N VAL A 595 5.69 2.72 35.95
CA VAL A 595 5.98 3.27 34.64
C VAL A 595 6.98 2.40 33.87
N THR A 596 6.92 2.40 32.56
CA THR A 596 7.92 1.68 31.76
C THR A 596 9.28 2.37 31.81
N GLY A 597 10.37 1.58 31.61
CA GLY A 597 11.72 2.12 31.55
C GLY A 597 11.87 3.19 30.46
N ALA A 598 11.22 3.02 29.29
CA ALA A 598 11.23 4.01 28.21
C ALA A 598 10.61 5.35 28.65
N LEU A 599 9.43 5.31 29.28
CA LEU A 599 8.75 6.53 29.77
C LEU A 599 9.54 7.20 30.89
N ALA A 600 10.14 6.40 31.79
CA ALA A 600 11.00 6.92 32.86
C ALA A 600 12.25 7.62 32.30
N GLU A 601 12.87 7.08 31.26
CA GLU A 601 14.02 7.70 30.59
C GLU A 601 13.63 9.00 29.85
N GLU A 602 12.47 9.01 29.18
CA GLU A 602 11.96 10.17 28.42
C GLU A 602 11.73 11.39 29.33
N HIS A 603 11.12 11.16 30.49
CA HIS A 603 10.79 12.24 31.45
C HIS A 603 11.85 12.42 32.56
N GLY A 604 12.89 11.57 32.59
CA GLY A 604 13.92 11.58 33.62
C GLY A 604 13.41 11.14 35.00
N TRP A 605 12.34 10.34 35.07
CA TRP A 605 11.69 9.89 36.27
C TRP A 605 12.44 8.76 36.97
N ARG A 606 12.32 8.72 38.29
CA ARG A 606 12.88 7.66 39.15
C ARG A 606 11.83 7.17 40.16
N VAL A 607 12.05 6.01 40.72
CA VAL A 607 11.23 5.50 41.83
C VAL A 607 11.28 6.54 42.98
N GLY A 608 10.11 6.91 43.49
CA GLY A 608 9.93 7.95 44.47
C GLY A 608 9.44 9.29 43.94
N ASP A 609 9.62 9.58 42.65
CA ASP A 609 9.11 10.81 42.03
C ASP A 609 7.59 10.83 41.95
N ARG A 610 6.99 12.02 41.87
CA ARG A 610 5.54 12.17 41.77
C ARG A 610 5.10 12.56 40.39
N VAL A 611 4.12 11.80 39.89
CA VAL A 611 3.43 12.09 38.63
C VAL A 611 2.14 12.84 38.97
N THR A 612 2.01 14.05 38.43
CA THR A 612 0.83 14.90 38.60
C THR A 612 0.21 15.25 37.28
N GLY A 613 -1.11 15.14 37.21
CA GLY A 613 -1.86 15.40 35.97
C GLY A 613 -3.36 15.49 36.24
N ARG A 614 -4.11 15.66 35.16
CA ARG A 614 -5.57 15.55 35.18
C ARG A 614 -6.04 14.57 34.14
N GLU A 615 -7.06 13.79 34.50
CA GLU A 615 -7.68 12.86 33.58
C GLU A 615 -8.17 13.60 32.34
N LEU A 616 -7.81 13.08 31.20
CA LEU A 616 -8.30 13.55 29.92
C LEU A 616 -9.74 13.05 29.76
N SER A 617 -10.67 13.95 29.40
CA SER A 617 -11.97 13.51 28.88
C SER A 617 -11.76 12.80 27.55
N ASP A 618 -12.77 12.07 27.07
CA ASP A 618 -12.75 11.43 25.73
C ASP A 618 -12.42 12.40 24.59
N GLU A 619 -12.39 13.70 24.87
CA GLU A 619 -12.09 14.80 23.96
C GLU A 619 -10.67 15.37 24.13
N GLY A 620 -9.84 14.79 25.00
CA GLY A 620 -8.49 15.26 25.26
C GLY A 620 -8.40 16.52 26.14
N ALA A 621 -9.49 16.97 26.76
CA ALA A 621 -9.44 18.08 27.72
C ALA A 621 -9.05 17.58 29.12
N ALA A 622 -8.08 18.18 29.76
CA ALA A 622 -7.65 17.86 31.12
C ALA A 622 -8.66 18.42 32.17
N GLU A 623 -9.88 17.90 32.19
CA GLU A 623 -10.99 18.38 33.03
C GLU A 623 -11.43 17.35 34.11
N GLY A 624 -10.90 16.12 34.05
CA GLY A 624 -11.27 15.01 34.94
C GLY A 624 -10.57 15.04 36.31
N ARG A 625 -10.44 13.87 36.88
CA ARG A 625 -9.83 13.66 38.23
C ARG A 625 -8.36 14.07 38.21
N SER A 626 -7.89 14.54 39.36
CA SER A 626 -6.46 14.78 39.54
C SER A 626 -5.70 13.47 39.76
N LEU A 627 -4.70 13.24 38.93
CA LEU A 627 -3.65 12.25 39.19
C LEU A 627 -2.59 12.90 40.09
N ASP A 628 -2.31 12.30 41.22
CA ASP A 628 -1.18 12.64 42.10
C ASP A 628 -0.70 11.35 42.74
N ARG A 629 0.29 10.71 42.10
CA ARG A 629 0.78 9.40 42.48
C ARG A 629 2.30 9.34 42.46
N GLN A 630 2.88 8.60 43.40
CA GLN A 630 4.31 8.35 43.49
C GLN A 630 4.67 7.15 42.59
N ILE A 631 5.79 7.24 41.88
CA ILE A 631 6.33 6.12 41.09
C ILE A 631 6.89 5.08 42.08
N VAL A 632 6.28 3.90 42.10
CA VAL A 632 6.65 2.78 42.99
C VAL A 632 7.53 1.75 42.27
N ALA A 633 7.41 1.63 40.99
CA ALA A 633 8.22 0.73 40.19
C ALA A 633 8.48 1.27 38.78
N VAL A 634 9.65 0.91 38.22
CA VAL A 634 10.00 1.05 36.80
C VAL A 634 10.14 -0.37 36.26
N TYR A 635 9.41 -0.67 35.19
CA TYR A 635 9.34 -2.01 34.63
C TYR A 635 9.52 -2.03 33.10
N ASP A 636 9.89 -3.19 32.60
CA ASP A 636 9.76 -3.51 31.17
C ASP A 636 8.68 -4.60 31.01
N GLY A 637 7.81 -4.39 30.06
CA GLY A 637 6.69 -5.29 29.86
C GLY A 637 6.04 -5.16 28.49
N PRO A 638 5.04 -6.00 28.22
CA PRO A 638 4.34 -5.98 26.94
C PRO A 638 3.62 -4.66 26.72
N GLU A 639 3.69 -4.15 25.50
CA GLU A 639 3.05 -2.91 25.06
C GLU A 639 1.52 -2.88 25.29
N ALA A 640 0.89 -4.07 25.34
CA ALA A 640 -0.54 -4.23 25.62
C ALA A 640 -0.97 -3.77 27.04
N LEU A 641 -0.03 -3.58 27.94
CA LEU A 641 -0.29 -3.00 29.27
C LEU A 641 -0.02 -1.49 29.32
N GLY A 642 0.30 -0.88 28.17
CA GLY A 642 0.55 0.55 28.10
C GLY A 642 1.85 1.00 28.76
N PRO A 643 2.15 2.31 28.69
CA PRO A 643 3.38 2.86 29.23
C PRO A 643 3.37 3.07 30.75
N ALA A 644 2.20 2.97 31.39
CA ALA A 644 2.07 3.08 32.85
C ALA A 644 0.95 2.17 33.37
N LEU A 645 1.08 1.71 34.62
CA LEU A 645 0.09 0.92 35.35
C LEU A 645 -0.45 1.70 36.53
N LEU A 646 -1.77 1.75 36.64
CA LEU A 646 -2.49 2.31 37.79
C LEU A 646 -3.34 1.24 38.47
N PRO A 647 -3.52 1.30 39.78
CA PRO A 647 -4.42 0.39 40.48
C PRO A 647 -5.87 0.73 40.20
N GLU A 648 -6.77 -0.27 40.16
CA GLU A 648 -8.22 -0.07 39.92
C GLU A 648 -8.82 0.96 40.89
N GLN A 649 -8.34 1.01 42.12
CA GLN A 649 -8.80 1.95 43.16
C GLN A 649 -8.55 3.43 42.79
N ALA A 650 -7.59 3.71 41.88
CA ALA A 650 -7.30 5.08 41.43
C ALA A 650 -8.45 5.70 40.64
N LEU A 651 -9.26 4.87 39.96
CA LEU A 651 -10.39 5.31 39.14
C LEU A 651 -11.76 4.83 39.64
N THR A 652 -11.87 4.40 40.88
CA THR A 652 -13.15 3.95 41.45
C THR A 652 -14.04 5.14 41.85
N VAL A 653 -15.30 5.16 41.41
CA VAL A 653 -16.35 6.12 41.81
C VAL A 653 -17.49 5.36 42.44
N ASP A 654 -17.87 5.73 43.69
CA ASP A 654 -18.94 5.08 44.41
C ASP A 654 -18.83 3.53 44.44
N GLY A 655 -17.60 3.02 44.52
CA GLY A 655 -17.32 1.60 44.54
C GLY A 655 -17.36 0.89 43.20
N THR A 656 -17.63 1.62 42.13
CA THR A 656 -17.63 1.09 40.74
C THR A 656 -16.38 1.56 39.99
N PRO A 657 -15.58 0.66 39.39
CA PRO A 657 -14.46 1.08 38.56
C PRO A 657 -14.96 1.91 37.38
N ALA A 658 -14.40 3.09 37.20
CA ALA A 658 -14.70 3.96 36.07
C ALA A 658 -13.75 3.63 34.89
N GLY A 659 -14.13 4.09 33.71
CA GLY A 659 -13.40 3.84 32.44
C GLY A 659 -13.91 2.62 31.69
N GLU A 660 -13.68 2.63 30.40
CA GLU A 660 -14.10 1.55 29.50
C GLU A 660 -13.15 0.35 29.58
N VAL A 661 -13.71 -0.85 29.48
CA VAL A 661 -12.91 -2.08 29.41
C VAL A 661 -12.43 -2.26 27.99
N HIS A 662 -11.13 -2.11 27.76
CA HIS A 662 -10.50 -2.27 26.44
C HIS A 662 -10.07 -3.72 26.15
N ALA A 663 -9.68 -4.45 27.18
CA ALA A 663 -9.30 -5.85 27.05
C ALA A 663 -9.64 -6.66 28.29
N VAL A 664 -9.90 -7.95 28.11
CA VAL A 664 -9.94 -8.91 29.19
C VAL A 664 -8.83 -9.93 28.96
N LEU A 665 -7.90 -10.00 29.88
CA LEU A 665 -6.78 -10.91 29.88
C LEU A 665 -7.16 -12.18 30.63
N VAL A 666 -6.87 -13.34 30.04
CA VAL A 666 -7.25 -14.64 30.61
C VAL A 666 -6.04 -15.56 30.59
N ARG A 667 -5.74 -16.14 31.76
CA ARG A 667 -4.76 -17.20 31.91
C ARG A 667 -5.47 -18.54 31.97
N ALA A 668 -5.05 -19.47 31.15
CA ALA A 668 -5.60 -20.81 31.05
C ALA A 668 -4.77 -21.82 31.88
N GLU A 669 -5.38 -22.93 32.23
CA GLU A 669 -4.61 -24.08 32.69
C GLU A 669 -3.67 -24.59 31.61
N PRO A 670 -2.45 -25.04 31.95
CA PRO A 670 -1.51 -25.56 30.95
C PRO A 670 -2.12 -26.64 30.04
N GLY A 671 -2.04 -26.43 28.74
CA GLY A 671 -2.57 -27.35 27.74
C GLY A 671 -4.07 -27.19 27.41
N HIS A 672 -4.82 -26.31 28.08
CA HIS A 672 -6.27 -26.09 27.87
C HIS A 672 -6.61 -24.83 27.04
N THR A 673 -5.64 -24.05 26.62
CA THR A 673 -5.82 -22.76 25.92
C THR A 673 -6.76 -22.85 24.72
N ALA A 674 -6.59 -23.84 23.86
CA ALA A 674 -7.41 -23.99 22.66
C ALA A 674 -8.87 -24.37 22.97
N ALA A 675 -9.09 -25.26 23.95
CA ALA A 675 -10.43 -25.67 24.37
C ALA A 675 -11.17 -24.52 25.07
N LEU A 676 -10.48 -23.80 25.96
CA LEU A 676 -11.01 -22.65 26.69
C LEU A 676 -11.39 -21.52 25.72
N LYS A 677 -10.59 -21.26 24.70
CA LYS A 677 -10.87 -20.27 23.65
C LYS A 677 -12.23 -20.50 22.98
N GLU A 678 -12.52 -21.76 22.59
CA GLU A 678 -13.80 -22.10 21.99
C GLU A 678 -14.96 -22.08 22.99
N GLU A 679 -14.70 -22.36 24.25
CA GLU A 679 -15.71 -22.27 25.33
C GLU A 679 -16.07 -20.81 25.61
N ILE A 680 -15.09 -19.91 25.71
CA ILE A 680 -15.31 -18.46 25.86
C ILE A 680 -16.14 -17.93 24.69
N ARG A 681 -15.80 -18.29 23.45
CA ARG A 681 -16.58 -17.89 22.27
C ARG A 681 -18.03 -18.33 22.32
N ARG A 682 -18.27 -19.57 22.76
CA ARG A 682 -19.63 -20.12 22.94
C ARG A 682 -20.41 -19.43 24.06
N GLU A 683 -19.74 -19.10 25.16
CA GLU A 683 -20.37 -18.42 26.29
C GLU A 683 -20.72 -16.96 25.95
N LEU A 684 -19.78 -16.21 25.36
CA LEU A 684 -20.00 -14.79 25.08
C LEU A 684 -21.00 -14.56 23.96
N ARG A 685 -21.04 -15.41 22.94
CA ARG A 685 -21.91 -15.31 21.75
C ARG A 685 -21.96 -13.91 21.13
N ASN A 686 -20.89 -13.18 21.30
CA ASN A 686 -20.75 -11.82 20.79
C ASN A 686 -19.71 -11.81 19.66
N PRO A 687 -20.13 -11.62 18.38
CA PRO A 687 -19.22 -11.65 17.25
C PRO A 687 -18.29 -10.43 17.16
N VAL A 688 -18.51 -9.43 17.98
CA VAL A 688 -17.64 -8.24 18.08
C VAL A 688 -16.44 -8.51 18.99
N LEU A 689 -16.55 -9.50 19.87
CA LEU A 689 -15.47 -9.87 20.78
C LEU A 689 -14.53 -10.88 20.11
N LEU A 690 -13.28 -10.50 19.99
CA LEU A 690 -12.20 -11.34 19.49
C LEU A 690 -11.53 -12.03 20.67
N VAL A 691 -11.62 -13.35 20.69
CA VAL A 691 -10.88 -14.18 21.63
C VAL A 691 -9.64 -14.71 20.92
N GLN A 692 -8.48 -14.19 21.28
CA GLN A 692 -7.22 -14.41 20.59
C GLN A 692 -6.19 -15.05 21.48
N ASP A 693 -5.47 -16.00 20.95
CA ASP A 693 -4.20 -16.47 21.48
C ASP A 693 -3.02 -15.76 20.77
N ARG A 694 -1.79 -16.02 21.24
CA ARG A 694 -0.58 -15.42 20.65
C ARG A 694 -0.47 -15.69 19.14
N ALA A 695 -0.82 -16.90 18.71
CA ALA A 695 -0.75 -17.26 17.32
C ALA A 695 -1.83 -16.56 16.45
N ASP A 696 -2.99 -16.26 17.04
CA ASP A 696 -4.02 -15.47 16.35
C ASP A 696 -3.60 -14.01 16.19
N ALA A 697 -3.05 -13.41 17.24
CA ALA A 697 -2.57 -12.04 17.20
C ALA A 697 -1.46 -11.86 16.14
N ALA A 698 -0.52 -12.79 16.11
CA ALA A 698 0.52 -12.80 15.07
C ALA A 698 -0.08 -12.93 13.66
N ARG A 699 -1.01 -13.87 13.46
CA ARG A 699 -1.67 -14.06 12.15
C ARG A 699 -2.49 -12.85 11.72
N GLU A 700 -3.17 -12.18 12.63
CA GLU A 700 -3.95 -10.98 12.33
C GLU A 700 -3.04 -9.82 11.91
N ALA A 701 -1.95 -9.61 12.66
CA ALA A 701 -0.94 -8.61 12.30
C ALA A 701 -0.33 -8.90 10.91
N GLU A 702 0.02 -10.16 10.63
CA GLU A 702 0.52 -10.58 9.32
C GLU A 702 -0.53 -10.38 8.19
N GLN A 703 -1.79 -10.70 8.46
CA GLN A 703 -2.88 -10.56 7.47
C GLN A 703 -3.19 -9.11 7.12
N GLY A 704 -2.95 -8.17 8.03
CA GLY A 704 -3.07 -6.74 7.78
C GLY A 704 -2.24 -6.28 6.57
N PHE A 705 -1.10 -6.93 6.32
CA PHE A 705 -0.25 -6.68 5.14
C PHE A 705 -0.72 -7.37 3.86
N GLY A 706 -1.62 -8.34 3.95
CA GLY A 706 -2.06 -9.15 2.80
C GLY A 706 -2.72 -8.35 1.69
N ALA A 707 -3.56 -7.40 2.03
CA ALA A 707 -4.20 -6.50 1.08
C ALA A 707 -3.16 -5.62 0.37
N LEU A 708 -2.22 -5.04 1.11
CA LEU A 708 -1.13 -4.23 0.58
C LEU A 708 -0.25 -5.07 -0.37
N LEU A 709 0.12 -6.29 0.04
CA LEU A 709 0.88 -7.22 -0.78
C LEU A 709 0.19 -7.53 -2.11
N SER A 710 -1.13 -7.77 -2.10
CA SER A 710 -1.88 -8.08 -3.33
C SER A 710 -1.88 -6.91 -4.32
N VAL A 711 -2.04 -5.69 -3.84
CA VAL A 711 -1.92 -4.46 -4.65
C VAL A 711 -0.53 -4.35 -5.26
N LEU A 712 0.50 -4.53 -4.43
CA LEU A 712 1.89 -4.45 -4.86
C LEU A 712 2.23 -5.50 -5.91
N TYR A 713 1.81 -6.76 -5.72
CA TYR A 713 2.02 -7.81 -6.72
C TYR A 713 1.28 -7.54 -8.03
N ALA A 714 0.06 -7.00 -7.98
CA ALA A 714 -0.66 -6.60 -9.18
C ALA A 714 0.12 -5.52 -9.96
N MET A 715 0.67 -4.52 -9.29
CA MET A 715 1.48 -3.48 -9.92
C MET A 715 2.83 -3.98 -10.42
N LEU A 716 3.50 -4.83 -9.64
CA LEU A 716 4.77 -5.46 -10.03
C LEU A 716 4.61 -6.39 -11.23
N SER A 717 3.43 -7.02 -11.41
CA SER A 717 3.14 -7.85 -12.58
C SER A 717 3.25 -7.07 -13.89
N VAL A 718 2.87 -5.79 -13.89
CA VAL A 718 3.02 -4.89 -15.03
C VAL A 718 4.51 -4.68 -15.35
N THR A 719 5.33 -4.47 -14.33
CA THR A 719 6.79 -4.31 -14.50
C THR A 719 7.43 -5.59 -15.05
N VAL A 720 6.99 -6.76 -14.60
CA VAL A 720 7.40 -8.05 -15.13
C VAL A 720 7.00 -8.17 -16.61
N ALA A 721 5.78 -7.77 -16.98
CA ALA A 721 5.33 -7.78 -18.38
C ALA A 721 6.23 -6.91 -19.28
N VAL A 722 6.64 -5.72 -18.82
CA VAL A 722 7.60 -4.86 -19.53
C VAL A 722 8.95 -5.56 -19.70
N ALA A 723 9.44 -6.24 -18.66
CA ALA A 723 10.69 -6.99 -18.74
C ALA A 723 10.63 -8.17 -19.74
N VAL A 724 9.50 -8.90 -19.79
CA VAL A 724 9.22 -9.95 -20.79
C VAL A 724 9.34 -9.40 -22.20
N LEU A 725 8.69 -8.26 -22.45
CA LEU A 725 8.76 -7.57 -23.74
C LEU A 725 10.21 -7.16 -24.08
N GLY A 726 10.97 -6.74 -23.07
CA GLY A 726 12.39 -6.42 -23.20
C GLY A 726 13.24 -7.57 -23.68
N VAL A 727 13.06 -8.73 -23.04
CA VAL A 727 13.76 -9.97 -23.43
C VAL A 727 13.35 -10.39 -24.85
N ALA A 728 12.06 -10.39 -25.16
CA ALA A 728 11.54 -10.75 -26.49
C ALA A 728 12.08 -9.83 -27.59
N ASN A 729 12.15 -8.51 -27.32
CA ASN A 729 12.70 -7.53 -28.24
C ASN A 729 14.20 -7.77 -28.51
N THR A 730 14.98 -7.97 -27.45
CA THR A 730 16.41 -8.16 -27.59
C THR A 730 16.75 -9.47 -28.29
N MET A 731 15.97 -10.54 -28.02
CA MET A 731 16.11 -11.82 -28.73
C MET A 731 15.69 -11.71 -30.19
N GLY A 732 14.63 -10.94 -30.51
CA GLY A 732 14.21 -10.69 -31.88
C GLY A 732 15.29 -9.99 -32.70
N MET A 733 15.87 -8.92 -32.15
CA MET A 733 16.97 -8.20 -32.82
C MET A 733 18.22 -9.06 -32.95
N ALA A 734 18.53 -9.88 -31.93
CA ALA A 734 19.65 -10.80 -31.99
C ALA A 734 19.57 -11.80 -33.17
N VAL A 735 18.36 -12.25 -33.49
CA VAL A 735 18.13 -13.13 -34.65
C VAL A 735 18.35 -12.38 -35.97
N PHE A 736 17.86 -11.14 -36.09
CA PHE A 736 18.10 -10.32 -37.30
C PHE A 736 19.58 -10.07 -37.55
N GLU A 737 20.38 -9.72 -36.53
CA GLU A 737 21.81 -9.48 -36.66
C GLU A 737 22.60 -10.73 -37.10
N ARG A 738 22.10 -11.94 -36.77
CA ARG A 738 22.79 -13.22 -36.96
C ARG A 738 22.16 -14.10 -38.06
N THR A 739 21.32 -13.52 -38.90
CA THR A 739 20.65 -14.27 -39.98
C THR A 739 21.62 -15.04 -40.86
N ARG A 740 22.78 -14.42 -41.20
CA ARG A 740 23.82 -15.06 -41.96
C ARG A 740 24.53 -16.19 -41.21
N GLU A 741 24.85 -16.02 -39.93
CA GLU A 741 25.46 -17.07 -39.10
C GLU A 741 24.50 -18.26 -38.94
N ILE A 742 23.22 -18.00 -38.70
CA ILE A 742 22.19 -19.04 -38.62
C ILE A 742 22.01 -19.77 -39.93
N GLY A 743 22.08 -19.04 -41.05
CA GLY A 743 22.06 -19.61 -42.41
C GLY A 743 23.23 -20.55 -42.65
N LEU A 744 24.45 -20.15 -42.27
CA LEU A 744 25.63 -20.97 -42.38
C LEU A 744 25.56 -22.23 -41.49
N LEU A 745 25.12 -22.11 -40.22
CA LEU A 745 24.89 -23.25 -39.35
C LEU A 745 23.91 -24.26 -39.93
N ARG A 746 22.84 -23.77 -40.58
CA ARG A 746 21.87 -24.61 -41.28
C ARG A 746 22.47 -25.25 -42.58
N ALA A 747 23.30 -24.54 -43.28
CA ALA A 747 24.04 -25.10 -44.43
C ALA A 747 24.99 -26.24 -44.04
N VAL A 748 25.60 -26.19 -42.84
CA VAL A 748 26.49 -27.20 -42.26
C VAL A 748 25.71 -28.37 -41.61
N GLY A 749 24.34 -28.33 -41.65
CA GLY A 749 23.52 -29.45 -41.21
C GLY A 749 22.73 -29.27 -39.92
N LEU A 750 22.70 -28.08 -39.32
CA LEU A 750 21.85 -27.84 -38.15
C LEU A 750 20.37 -27.73 -38.60
N ASP A 751 19.55 -28.63 -38.08
CA ASP A 751 18.10 -28.67 -38.41
C ASP A 751 17.29 -27.51 -37.75
N ARG A 752 16.04 -27.35 -38.17
CA ARG A 752 15.16 -26.28 -37.63
C ARG A 752 14.90 -26.43 -36.13
N ALA A 753 14.88 -27.67 -35.64
CA ALA A 753 14.66 -27.96 -34.21
C ALA A 753 15.89 -27.55 -33.39
N GLY A 754 17.11 -27.85 -33.91
CA GLY A 754 18.36 -27.44 -33.30
C GLY A 754 18.54 -25.92 -33.21
N VAL A 755 18.13 -25.16 -34.25
CA VAL A 755 18.15 -23.67 -34.20
C VAL A 755 17.19 -23.16 -33.11
N ARG A 756 15.96 -23.70 -33.02
CA ARG A 756 14.99 -23.30 -31.99
C ARG A 756 15.49 -23.65 -30.60
N SER A 757 16.05 -24.86 -30.41
CA SER A 757 16.61 -25.31 -29.14
C SER A 757 17.80 -24.41 -28.70
N MET A 758 18.71 -24.10 -29.65
CA MET A 758 19.84 -23.21 -29.38
C MET A 758 19.40 -21.84 -28.88
N LEU A 759 18.40 -21.21 -29.56
CA LEU A 759 17.91 -19.90 -29.17
C LEU A 759 17.14 -19.93 -27.84
N ARG A 760 16.38 -20.98 -27.56
CA ARG A 760 15.71 -21.16 -26.27
C ARG A 760 16.72 -21.28 -25.11
N VAL A 761 17.73 -22.12 -25.27
CA VAL A 761 18.76 -22.28 -24.23
C VAL A 761 19.54 -20.98 -24.04
N GLU A 762 19.92 -20.28 -25.13
CA GLU A 762 20.55 -18.95 -25.03
C GLU A 762 19.69 -17.99 -24.20
N SER A 763 18.39 -17.92 -24.51
CA SER A 763 17.44 -17.04 -23.79
C SER A 763 17.27 -17.43 -22.33
N VAL A 764 17.10 -18.72 -22.02
CA VAL A 764 16.98 -19.21 -20.64
C VAL A 764 18.23 -18.89 -19.81
N VAL A 765 19.42 -19.12 -20.37
CA VAL A 765 20.68 -18.81 -19.65
C VAL A 765 20.82 -17.31 -19.38
N VAL A 766 20.48 -16.47 -20.33
CA VAL A 766 20.54 -15.01 -20.17
C VAL A 766 19.51 -14.54 -19.15
N SER A 767 18.29 -15.08 -19.20
CA SER A 767 17.21 -14.74 -18.27
C SER A 767 17.54 -15.23 -16.85
N ALA A 768 18.06 -16.45 -16.69
CA ALA A 768 18.49 -16.97 -15.39
C ALA A 768 19.65 -16.15 -14.79
N LEU A 769 20.60 -15.69 -15.61
CA LEU A 769 21.66 -14.79 -15.16
C LEU A 769 21.07 -13.47 -14.64
N GLY A 770 20.19 -12.83 -15.44
CA GLY A 770 19.56 -11.58 -15.04
C GLY A 770 18.69 -11.74 -13.79
N ALA A 771 17.91 -12.82 -13.71
CA ALA A 771 17.08 -13.15 -12.58
C ALA A 771 17.90 -13.40 -11.30
N GLY A 772 18.98 -14.18 -11.39
CA GLY A 772 19.83 -14.45 -10.25
C GLY A 772 20.49 -13.19 -9.69
N LEU A 773 21.02 -12.34 -10.57
CA LEU A 773 21.59 -11.05 -10.16
C LEU A 773 20.52 -10.10 -9.58
N GLY A 774 19.33 -10.09 -10.18
CA GLY A 774 18.21 -9.27 -9.70
C GLY A 774 17.72 -9.73 -8.34
N VAL A 775 17.45 -11.02 -8.16
CA VAL A 775 17.00 -11.57 -6.88
C VAL A 775 18.04 -11.32 -5.78
N LEU A 776 19.32 -11.55 -6.05
CA LEU A 776 20.40 -11.30 -5.07
C LEU A 776 20.47 -9.82 -4.65
N ALA A 777 20.49 -8.90 -5.63
CA ALA A 777 20.56 -7.46 -5.37
C ALA A 777 19.30 -6.96 -4.67
N GLY A 778 18.13 -7.44 -5.09
CA GLY A 778 16.85 -7.09 -4.48
C GLY A 778 16.71 -7.62 -3.06
N THR A 779 17.11 -8.87 -2.81
CA THR A 779 17.14 -9.42 -1.44
C THR A 779 18.04 -8.58 -0.53
N ALA A 780 19.24 -8.20 -1.00
CA ALA A 780 20.15 -7.35 -0.24
C ALA A 780 19.52 -5.98 0.06
N ALA A 781 18.85 -5.37 -0.92
CA ALA A 781 18.17 -4.08 -0.75
C ALA A 781 16.96 -4.20 0.19
N GLY A 782 16.16 -5.26 0.08
CA GLY A 782 15.02 -5.51 0.95
C GLY A 782 15.42 -5.77 2.41
N VAL A 783 16.49 -6.54 2.62
CA VAL A 783 17.07 -6.75 3.95
C VAL A 783 17.57 -5.43 4.53
N ALA A 784 18.32 -4.64 3.75
CA ALA A 784 18.86 -3.36 4.20
C ALA A 784 17.74 -2.36 4.55
N ALA A 785 16.59 -2.44 3.88
CA ALA A 785 15.45 -1.56 4.16
C ALA A 785 14.87 -1.76 5.58
N VAL A 786 14.99 -2.96 6.12
CA VAL A 786 14.41 -3.32 7.42
C VAL A 786 15.47 -3.44 8.52
N ALA A 787 16.70 -3.79 8.17
CA ALA A 787 17.77 -4.08 9.14
C ALA A 787 18.17 -2.90 10.07
N GLY A 788 17.81 -1.67 9.71
CA GLY A 788 18.08 -0.49 10.56
C GLY A 788 17.02 -0.23 11.63
N GLN A 789 15.91 -0.95 11.62
CA GLN A 789 14.84 -0.79 12.61
C GLN A 789 15.14 -1.66 13.83
N GLN A 790 15.00 -1.10 15.04
CA GLN A 790 15.15 -1.87 16.29
C GLN A 790 14.08 -2.95 16.37
N GLY A 791 14.45 -4.16 16.75
CA GLY A 791 13.51 -5.29 16.85
C GLY A 791 13.12 -5.95 15.52
N ALA A 792 13.64 -5.49 14.39
CA ALA A 792 13.27 -6.00 13.07
C ALA A 792 13.60 -7.50 12.88
N VAL A 793 12.61 -8.23 12.39
CA VAL A 793 12.76 -9.66 12.02
C VAL A 793 13.02 -9.77 10.53
N ILE A 794 14.22 -10.21 10.16
CA ILE A 794 14.56 -10.44 8.76
C ILE A 794 13.95 -11.78 8.30
N SER A 795 12.92 -11.68 7.45
CA SER A 795 12.25 -12.83 6.84
C SER A 795 12.49 -12.83 5.33
N VAL A 796 13.18 -13.86 4.84
CA VAL A 796 13.43 -14.02 3.41
C VAL A 796 12.53 -15.11 2.85
N PRO A 797 11.52 -14.78 2.02
CA PRO A 797 10.57 -15.74 1.48
C PRO A 797 11.18 -16.53 0.32
N TRP A 798 12.06 -17.51 0.62
CA TRP A 798 12.81 -18.29 -0.36
C TRP A 798 11.93 -18.97 -1.41
N ALA A 799 10.75 -19.47 -1.03
CA ALA A 799 9.82 -20.10 -1.96
C ALA A 799 9.35 -19.12 -3.05
N THR A 800 8.98 -17.90 -2.66
CA THR A 800 8.57 -16.82 -3.59
C THR A 800 9.73 -16.37 -4.47
N LEU A 801 10.93 -16.20 -3.90
CA LEU A 801 12.13 -15.80 -4.66
C LEU A 801 12.55 -16.88 -5.67
N LEU A 802 12.48 -18.15 -5.31
CA LEU A 802 12.72 -19.27 -6.22
C LEU A 802 11.65 -19.36 -7.31
N ALA A 803 10.38 -19.11 -6.97
CA ALA A 803 9.31 -19.04 -7.96
C ALA A 803 9.51 -17.88 -8.96
N LEU A 804 9.96 -16.71 -8.49
CA LEU A 804 10.34 -15.58 -9.36
C LEU A 804 11.51 -15.94 -10.28
N PHE A 805 12.54 -16.58 -9.75
CA PHE A 805 13.69 -17.03 -10.53
C PHE A 805 13.29 -18.06 -11.60
N ALA A 806 12.49 -19.07 -11.22
CA ALA A 806 11.99 -20.09 -12.14
C ALA A 806 11.05 -19.48 -13.20
N GLY A 807 10.16 -18.58 -12.78
CA GLY A 807 9.28 -17.82 -13.66
C GLY A 807 10.05 -17.03 -14.72
N ALA A 808 11.14 -16.38 -14.34
CA ALA A 808 12.02 -15.67 -15.27
C ALA A 808 12.68 -16.59 -16.31
N ALA A 809 13.06 -17.79 -15.91
CA ALA A 809 13.60 -18.79 -16.83
C ALA A 809 12.53 -19.25 -17.84
N VAL A 810 11.29 -19.49 -17.36
CA VAL A 810 10.15 -19.83 -18.22
C VAL A 810 9.85 -18.69 -19.19
N VAL A 811 9.80 -17.45 -18.70
CA VAL A 811 9.63 -16.24 -19.52
C VAL A 811 10.70 -16.15 -20.60
N GLY A 812 11.96 -16.40 -20.25
CA GLY A 812 13.07 -16.45 -21.21
C GLY A 812 12.84 -17.49 -22.31
N ALA A 813 12.37 -18.69 -21.93
CA ALA A 813 12.04 -19.74 -22.89
C ALA A 813 10.89 -19.33 -23.84
N LEU A 814 9.84 -18.72 -23.31
CA LEU A 814 8.68 -18.25 -24.07
C LEU A 814 9.04 -17.07 -24.99
N ALA A 815 9.83 -16.13 -24.51
CA ALA A 815 10.30 -14.96 -25.31
C ALA A 815 11.10 -15.39 -26.56
N ALA A 816 11.78 -16.55 -26.50
CA ALA A 816 12.53 -17.09 -27.63
C ALA A 816 11.66 -17.81 -28.67
N LEU A 817 10.38 -18.10 -28.41
CA LEU A 817 9.53 -18.87 -29.34
C LEU A 817 9.32 -18.14 -30.66
N GLY A 818 8.87 -16.88 -30.64
CA GLY A 818 8.64 -16.08 -31.83
C GLY A 818 9.89 -15.86 -32.68
N PRO A 819 10.98 -15.32 -32.09
CA PRO A 819 12.27 -15.20 -32.78
C PRO A 819 12.82 -16.54 -33.28
N GLY A 820 12.66 -17.62 -32.52
CA GLY A 820 13.12 -18.97 -32.90
C GLY A 820 12.40 -19.53 -34.12
N VAL A 821 11.09 -19.33 -34.24
CA VAL A 821 10.30 -19.72 -35.42
C VAL A 821 10.77 -18.93 -36.64
N ARG A 822 10.92 -17.59 -36.53
CA ARG A 822 11.40 -16.74 -37.61
C ARG A 822 12.81 -17.10 -38.05
N ALA A 823 13.73 -17.34 -37.10
CA ALA A 823 15.11 -17.76 -37.40
C ALA A 823 15.16 -19.11 -38.15
N SER A 824 14.34 -20.07 -37.74
CA SER A 824 14.27 -21.39 -38.36
C SER A 824 13.61 -21.40 -39.76
N ALA A 825 12.87 -20.34 -40.11
CA ALA A 825 12.19 -20.22 -41.41
C ALA A 825 13.07 -19.55 -42.49
N VAL A 826 14.24 -18.96 -42.12
CA VAL A 826 15.15 -18.29 -43.08
C VAL A 826 15.67 -19.29 -44.10
N ALA A 827 15.51 -18.99 -45.39
CA ALA A 827 16.02 -19.82 -46.49
C ALA A 827 17.55 -19.76 -46.55
N VAL A 828 18.21 -20.93 -46.56
CA VAL A 828 19.67 -21.04 -46.56
C VAL A 828 20.31 -20.29 -47.75
N THR A 829 19.67 -20.38 -48.91
CA THR A 829 20.13 -19.72 -50.16
C THR A 829 20.12 -18.18 -50.04
N ARG A 830 19.09 -17.57 -49.44
CA ARG A 830 19.02 -16.12 -49.21
C ARG A 830 19.98 -15.64 -48.12
N ALA A 831 20.23 -16.46 -47.09
CA ALA A 831 21.13 -16.10 -46.00
C ALA A 831 22.61 -16.09 -46.46
N VAL A 832 23.02 -16.94 -47.39
CA VAL A 832 24.39 -17.04 -47.92
C VAL A 832 24.63 -16.07 -49.07
N GLY A 833 23.62 -15.78 -49.92
CA GLY A 833 23.72 -14.93 -51.12
C GLY A 833 23.76 -13.41 -50.85
N GLY A 834 23.67 -12.94 -49.63
CA GLY A 834 23.89 -11.53 -49.26
C GLY A 834 22.72 -10.56 -49.58
N GLU A 835 21.63 -11.00 -50.19
CA GLU A 835 20.42 -10.21 -50.40
C GLU A 835 19.49 -10.25 -49.19
N VAL A 836 19.70 -9.33 -48.26
CA VAL A 836 18.74 -9.02 -47.20
C VAL A 836 17.96 -7.78 -47.69
N GLY A 837 16.78 -8.02 -48.23
CA GLY A 837 15.79 -7.00 -48.55
C GLY A 837 15.04 -6.53 -47.28
#